data_73836c3725226241ee933ad86547d4fc
#
_entry.id   73836c3725226241ee933ad86547d4fc
#
_cell.length_a   1.000
_cell.length_b   1.000
_cell.length_c   1.000
_cell.angle_alpha   90.00
_cell.angle_beta   90.00
_cell.angle_gamma   90.00
#
_symmetry.space_group_name_H-M   'P 1'
#
loop_
_entity.id
_entity.type
_entity.pdbx_description
1 polymer ?
#
loop_
_entity_poly.entity_id
_entity_poly.type
_entity_poly.pdbx_seq_one_letter_code
_entity_poly.pdbx_strand_id
1 'polypeptide(L)'
;MVGQSLAGAITVPNTPDSNSSTGHLIIEGARQHNLKNVSLHIPHNQVTAITGVSGSGKSSLAFDTIFAEGQWRYVESLSTYARMFLDKVSRPDVDRLLNVRPAIAIEQKNQVRTARSTVGTTTEIADLLRLLFAKIGKPTCPDCHQEARSFQPDTVADDLLKRWPNARAMVLFPIATPSYKEEPAFIQSLLTRGFTRIKTTDDVLDLHEVKPSSLHKFSSLYIVLDRLIIREDNRTRLVEAIETAFREGEGRCSVDIIDQGRQSYSTRFLCQGCGRTFEQLKPILFSFNHPLGACPECKGFGNVLRYDPELVIPDPAKSLAQGAVEPWSKPSSAWWQKQMLLAMKRYKIDITAPFTSLPKDQQRLLWEGDKSFDGIHDFFEYLEGKRYKLHVRVFLSRYRTPFDCPGCHGSRLKPDALFVKISGADIHQTMERTVESFSEWVESLPLSSFEQAIAADILRQLRSKLGFLRRVGLGYLTLNRQTKTLSGGEAQRVALANQLGSQLVGTLYVLDEPTIGLHARDTDFLAGILHDLADAGNTVVVVEHDRRMIESADYAVELGPHSGEKGGEIVCAASMREFIQDRRATTARYLRGEERISQPRSRRSGNGKMLVIAGATEHNLKDLFVRIPLGMFICVTGVSGSGKSTLVEDTLYRSVARAFRVESLPMGRFKAIKGIEHLKGIRLIDQQPIGRTPRSNPITYLKAFDEIRRLFASEREALRQGFTPGHFSFNAAGGRCERCEGSGVEKLEMYFFEDIYAPCEVCEGRRFKPEILKIRHRGRNVSEVLNMTVEEAFSFFTGTPRLQEKLHLLISIGLGYLRLGQSATTLSGGEAQRLKIAAELKDASAKDVLYIMDEPTTGLHFEDIKKLLAVLHKLVNAGNTLVVVEHNLDVIKSADWIIDLGPEGGADGGRIVAEGRPEQVAKVAASHTGRFLAEAAAD
;
A
#
# COMPACT_ATOMS: atom_id res chain seq x y z
N MET A 1 11.32 -55.36 -36.97
CA MET A 1 10.13 -55.60 -36.15
C MET A 1 10.03 -54.44 -35.20
N VAL A 2 9.42 -53.43 -35.68
CA VAL A 2 8.10 -52.88 -35.38
C VAL A 2 7.89 -52.68 -33.88
N GLY A 3 8.16 -51.49 -33.43
CA GLY A 3 7.74 -50.96 -32.14
C GLY A 3 6.64 -49.93 -32.41
N GLN A 4 5.40 -50.32 -32.12
CA GLN A 4 4.23 -49.44 -32.26
C GLN A 4 4.23 -48.33 -31.22
N SER A 5 4.17 -47.10 -31.68
CA SER A 5 3.86 -45.89 -30.90
C SER A 5 2.36 -45.90 -30.55
N LEU A 6 2.03 -45.96 -29.30
CA LEU A 6 0.69 -45.71 -28.78
C LEU A 6 0.50 -44.16 -28.64
N ALA A 7 0.14 -43.54 -29.76
CA ALA A 7 -0.48 -42.22 -29.72
C ALA A 7 -1.97 -42.41 -29.40
N GLY A 8 -2.32 -42.42 -28.13
CA GLY A 8 -3.71 -42.31 -27.68
C GLY A 8 -4.24 -40.94 -28.01
N ALA A 9 -5.07 -40.79 -29.04
CA ALA A 9 -5.83 -39.60 -29.31
C ALA A 9 -6.71 -39.29 -28.10
N ILE A 10 -6.44 -38.15 -27.47
CA ILE A 10 -7.31 -37.57 -26.43
C ILE A 10 -8.60 -37.16 -27.15
N THR A 11 -9.64 -37.97 -27.00
CA THR A 11 -11.00 -37.63 -27.41
C THR A 11 -11.46 -36.45 -26.56
N VAL A 12 -11.49 -35.24 -27.16
CA VAL A 12 -12.24 -34.10 -26.65
C VAL A 12 -13.72 -34.54 -26.64
N PRO A 13 -14.44 -34.44 -25.53
CA PRO A 13 -15.86 -34.75 -25.50
C PRO A 13 -16.61 -33.77 -26.41
N ASN A 14 -17.44 -34.34 -27.28
CA ASN A 14 -18.41 -33.72 -28.17
C ASN A 14 -18.36 -32.19 -28.37
N THR A 15 -18.13 -31.78 -29.62
CA THR A 15 -18.44 -30.44 -30.11
C THR A 15 -19.90 -30.09 -29.77
N PRO A 16 -20.18 -29.01 -29.02
CA PRO A 16 -21.53 -28.50 -28.89
C PRO A 16 -21.98 -27.97 -30.25
N ASP A 17 -23.26 -28.11 -30.52
CA ASP A 17 -23.94 -27.60 -31.71
C ASP A 17 -23.56 -26.16 -32.04
N SER A 18 -23.45 -25.82 -33.31
CA SER A 18 -22.99 -24.56 -33.87
C SER A 18 -23.81 -23.29 -33.45
N ASN A 19 -24.81 -23.42 -32.60
CA ASN A 19 -25.61 -22.33 -32.04
C ASN A 19 -25.24 -21.96 -30.58
N SER A 20 -24.32 -22.68 -29.91
CA SER A 20 -23.90 -22.42 -28.51
C SER A 20 -22.54 -21.71 -28.38
N SER A 21 -21.91 -21.30 -29.48
CA SER A 21 -20.55 -20.72 -29.50
C SER A 21 -20.43 -19.35 -28.80
N THR A 22 -21.52 -18.62 -28.61
CA THR A 22 -21.53 -17.30 -27.95
C THR A 22 -21.45 -17.36 -26.41
N GLY A 23 -21.68 -18.52 -25.83
CA GLY A 23 -21.69 -18.75 -24.37
C GLY A 23 -20.32 -19.01 -23.73
N HIS A 24 -19.24 -19.12 -24.54
CA HIS A 24 -17.91 -19.48 -24.06
C HIS A 24 -16.84 -18.56 -24.62
N LEU A 25 -15.83 -18.26 -23.81
CA LEU A 25 -14.52 -17.77 -24.24
C LEU A 25 -13.76 -18.97 -24.83
N ILE A 26 -13.36 -18.92 -26.09
CA ILE A 26 -12.67 -20.01 -26.79
C ILE A 26 -11.22 -19.61 -27.00
N ILE A 27 -10.31 -20.49 -26.55
CA ILE A 27 -8.87 -20.35 -26.68
C ILE A 27 -8.38 -21.49 -27.56
N GLU A 28 -7.65 -21.19 -28.64
CA GLU A 28 -7.05 -22.18 -29.55
C GLU A 28 -5.55 -21.91 -29.69
N GLY A 29 -4.74 -22.92 -29.36
CA GLY A 29 -3.31 -22.90 -29.63
C GLY A 29 -2.47 -21.90 -28.84
N ALA A 30 -2.72 -21.70 -27.55
CA ALA A 30 -1.92 -20.81 -26.71
C ALA A 30 -0.54 -21.42 -26.39
N ARG A 31 0.55 -20.64 -26.68
CA ARG A 31 1.95 -21.06 -26.54
C ARG A 31 2.80 -20.08 -25.74
N GLN A 32 2.14 -19.17 -25.02
CA GLN A 32 2.84 -18.17 -24.24
C GLN A 32 3.69 -18.82 -23.12
N HIS A 33 4.95 -18.42 -23.01
CA HIS A 33 5.93 -18.94 -22.06
C HIS A 33 6.10 -20.45 -22.09
N ASN A 34 5.58 -21.17 -21.08
CA ASN A 34 5.67 -22.63 -21.00
C ASN A 34 4.42 -23.37 -21.48
N LEU A 35 3.40 -22.66 -21.97
CA LEU A 35 2.17 -23.27 -22.48
C LEU A 35 2.46 -24.11 -23.74
N LYS A 36 1.90 -25.31 -23.80
CA LYS A 36 2.12 -26.29 -24.88
C LYS A 36 0.89 -26.37 -25.78
N ASN A 37 0.67 -25.38 -26.62
CA ASN A 37 -0.41 -25.36 -27.60
C ASN A 37 -1.79 -25.61 -26.97
N VAL A 38 -2.07 -24.89 -25.90
CA VAL A 38 -3.25 -25.07 -25.07
C VAL A 38 -4.50 -24.59 -25.77
N SER A 39 -5.53 -25.45 -25.82
CA SER A 39 -6.87 -25.12 -26.32
C SER A 39 -7.91 -25.47 -25.28
N LEU A 40 -8.82 -24.54 -24.97
CA LEU A 40 -9.87 -24.73 -23.99
C LEU A 40 -11.04 -23.78 -24.17
N HIS A 41 -12.19 -24.13 -23.60
CA HIS A 41 -13.40 -23.32 -23.55
C HIS A 41 -13.72 -22.95 -22.11
N ILE A 42 -13.88 -21.67 -21.83
CA ILE A 42 -14.26 -21.13 -20.51
C ILE A 42 -15.67 -20.58 -20.61
N PRO A 43 -16.62 -21.06 -19.78
CA PRO A 43 -18.00 -20.58 -19.83
C PRO A 43 -18.10 -19.12 -19.38
N HIS A 44 -18.93 -18.34 -20.08
CA HIS A 44 -19.26 -16.97 -19.66
C HIS A 44 -20.25 -16.96 -18.51
N ASN A 45 -20.26 -15.84 -17.77
CA ASN A 45 -21.16 -15.58 -16.62
C ASN A 45 -21.04 -16.62 -15.50
N GLN A 46 -19.84 -17.14 -15.32
CA GLN A 46 -19.50 -18.11 -14.28
C GLN A 46 -18.14 -17.76 -13.66
N VAL A 47 -17.89 -18.30 -12.47
CA VAL A 47 -16.61 -18.24 -11.79
C VAL A 47 -15.79 -19.46 -12.21
N THR A 48 -14.67 -19.22 -12.89
CA THR A 48 -13.74 -20.26 -13.33
C THR A 48 -12.46 -20.22 -12.51
N ALA A 49 -12.11 -21.28 -11.80
CA ALA A 49 -10.85 -21.42 -11.08
C ALA A 49 -9.77 -22.06 -11.97
N ILE A 50 -8.63 -21.37 -12.13
CA ILE A 50 -7.43 -21.91 -12.77
C ILE A 50 -6.46 -22.34 -11.66
N THR A 51 -6.21 -23.65 -11.54
CA THR A 51 -5.37 -24.24 -10.49
C THR A 51 -4.25 -25.11 -11.07
N GLY A 52 -3.41 -25.69 -10.21
CA GLY A 52 -2.29 -26.54 -10.57
C GLY A 52 -1.00 -26.18 -9.83
N VAL A 53 0.04 -26.99 -9.94
CA VAL A 53 1.31 -26.78 -9.24
C VAL A 53 1.98 -25.44 -9.58
N SER A 54 2.81 -24.93 -8.66
CA SER A 54 3.54 -23.68 -8.91
C SER A 54 4.43 -23.80 -10.16
N GLY A 55 4.39 -22.77 -11.05
CA GLY A 55 5.13 -22.80 -12.32
C GLY A 55 4.52 -23.67 -13.42
N SER A 56 3.27 -24.16 -13.29
CA SER A 56 2.60 -24.96 -14.33
C SER A 56 2.08 -24.13 -15.52
N GLY A 57 2.09 -22.79 -15.46
CA GLY A 57 1.63 -21.91 -16.55
C GLY A 57 0.30 -21.21 -16.28
N LYS A 58 -0.24 -21.24 -15.07
CA LYS A 58 -1.52 -20.60 -14.69
C LYS A 58 -1.56 -19.11 -15.04
N SER A 59 -0.57 -18.36 -14.56
CA SER A 59 -0.49 -16.90 -14.83
C SER A 59 -0.24 -16.64 -16.31
N SER A 60 0.53 -17.50 -17.00
CA SER A 60 0.73 -17.40 -18.45
C SER A 60 -0.57 -17.58 -19.24
N LEU A 61 -1.47 -18.45 -18.78
CA LEU A 61 -2.79 -18.59 -19.39
C LEU A 61 -3.70 -17.43 -19.04
N ALA A 62 -3.85 -17.11 -17.75
CA ALA A 62 -4.81 -16.11 -17.26
C ALA A 62 -4.43 -14.67 -17.64
N PHE A 63 -3.19 -14.27 -17.38
CA PHE A 63 -2.73 -12.88 -17.56
C PHE A 63 -2.02 -12.67 -18.88
N ASP A 64 -0.99 -13.49 -19.20
CA ASP A 64 -0.17 -13.27 -20.39
C ASP A 64 -0.85 -13.72 -21.69
N THR A 65 -1.98 -14.46 -21.60
CA THR A 65 -2.77 -14.88 -22.77
C THR A 65 -4.17 -14.25 -22.77
N ILE A 66 -5.04 -14.61 -21.81
CA ILE A 66 -6.46 -14.20 -21.81
C ILE A 66 -6.60 -12.70 -21.60
N PHE A 67 -6.03 -12.18 -20.51
CA PHE A 67 -6.09 -10.76 -20.19
C PHE A 67 -5.36 -9.92 -21.25
N ALA A 68 -4.13 -10.31 -21.62
CA ALA A 68 -3.33 -9.60 -22.61
C ALA A 68 -4.03 -9.43 -23.96
N GLU A 69 -4.69 -10.46 -24.48
CA GLU A 69 -5.46 -10.37 -25.73
C GLU A 69 -6.70 -9.48 -25.57
N GLY A 70 -7.41 -9.57 -24.43
CA GLY A 70 -8.55 -8.69 -24.14
C GLY A 70 -8.14 -7.22 -24.09
N GLN A 71 -7.02 -6.91 -23.47
CA GLN A 71 -6.45 -5.58 -23.40
C GLN A 71 -5.95 -5.11 -24.77
N TRP A 72 -5.27 -5.98 -25.52
CA TRP A 72 -4.76 -5.67 -26.87
C TRP A 72 -5.90 -5.26 -27.80
N ARG A 73 -7.02 -6.01 -27.83
CA ARG A 73 -8.20 -5.67 -28.64
C ARG A 73 -8.84 -4.36 -28.22
N TYR A 74 -8.91 -4.07 -26.91
CA TYR A 74 -9.40 -2.78 -26.44
C TYR A 74 -8.52 -1.63 -26.93
N VAL A 75 -7.19 -1.75 -26.78
CA VAL A 75 -6.23 -0.75 -27.26
C VAL A 75 -6.30 -0.58 -28.78
N GLU A 76 -6.46 -1.66 -29.54
CA GLU A 76 -6.59 -1.61 -31.00
C GLU A 76 -7.85 -0.86 -31.45
N SER A 77 -8.93 -0.92 -30.67
CA SER A 77 -10.18 -0.19 -30.97
C SER A 77 -10.07 1.32 -30.75
N LEU A 78 -9.03 1.81 -30.06
CA LEU A 78 -8.82 3.22 -29.76
C LEU A 78 -8.22 3.98 -30.95
N SER A 79 -8.39 5.31 -30.97
CA SER A 79 -7.78 6.18 -31.98
C SER A 79 -6.25 6.04 -32.01
N THR A 80 -5.63 6.28 -33.18
CA THR A 80 -4.16 6.23 -33.34
C THR A 80 -3.44 7.13 -32.34
N TYR A 81 -4.01 8.30 -32.00
CA TYR A 81 -3.48 9.21 -31.02
C TYR A 81 -3.50 8.60 -29.61
N ALA A 82 -4.62 8.03 -29.18
CA ALA A 82 -4.73 7.36 -27.87
C ALA A 82 -3.77 6.17 -27.74
N ARG A 83 -3.59 5.39 -28.83
CA ARG A 83 -2.64 4.27 -28.88
C ARG A 83 -1.18 4.68 -28.70
N MET A 84 -0.79 5.91 -29.05
CA MET A 84 0.58 6.41 -28.84
C MET A 84 0.92 6.63 -27.35
N PHE A 85 -0.09 6.79 -26.50
CA PHE A 85 0.07 7.01 -25.07
C PHE A 85 -0.17 5.75 -24.21
N LEU A 86 -0.64 4.68 -24.83
CA LEU A 86 -0.87 3.40 -24.15
C LEU A 86 0.30 2.46 -24.43
N ASP A 87 0.64 1.65 -23.45
CA ASP A 87 1.70 0.65 -23.58
C ASP A 87 1.46 -0.25 -24.79
N LYS A 88 2.52 -0.54 -25.50
CA LYS A 88 2.51 -1.61 -26.51
C LYS A 88 2.41 -2.94 -25.77
N VAL A 89 1.20 -3.34 -25.45
CA VAL A 89 0.94 -4.73 -25.02
C VAL A 89 1.32 -5.62 -26.20
N SER A 90 2.32 -6.46 -26.01
CA SER A 90 2.69 -7.45 -27.02
C SER A 90 1.54 -8.44 -27.18
N ARG A 91 1.14 -8.68 -28.40
CA ARG A 91 0.11 -9.69 -28.68
C ARG A 91 0.60 -11.05 -28.16
N PRO A 92 -0.23 -11.78 -27.41
CA PRO A 92 0.15 -13.10 -26.91
C PRO A 92 0.34 -14.11 -28.08
N ASP A 93 1.19 -15.12 -27.85
CA ASP A 93 1.38 -16.22 -28.78
C ASP A 93 0.21 -17.21 -28.67
N VAL A 94 -0.82 -16.97 -29.47
CA VAL A 94 -2.05 -17.76 -29.52
C VAL A 94 -2.61 -17.77 -30.93
N ASP A 95 -3.12 -18.93 -31.41
CA ASP A 95 -3.68 -18.99 -32.75
C ASP A 95 -4.98 -18.20 -32.86
N ARG A 96 -5.91 -18.40 -31.92
CA ARG A 96 -7.19 -17.67 -31.86
C ARG A 96 -7.69 -17.56 -30.44
N LEU A 97 -8.27 -16.38 -30.13
CA LEU A 97 -9.15 -16.17 -28.99
C LEU A 97 -10.49 -15.62 -29.50
N LEU A 98 -11.59 -16.32 -29.26
CA LEU A 98 -12.93 -15.92 -29.68
C LEU A 98 -13.79 -15.52 -28.48
N ASN A 99 -14.74 -14.64 -28.70
CA ASN A 99 -15.69 -14.14 -27.70
C ASN A 99 -15.03 -13.49 -26.47
N VAL A 100 -13.86 -12.85 -26.65
CA VAL A 100 -13.19 -12.13 -25.58
C VAL A 100 -13.97 -10.88 -25.24
N ARG A 101 -14.35 -10.75 -23.99
CA ARG A 101 -14.97 -9.54 -23.41
C ARG A 101 -13.90 -8.51 -23.02
N PRO A 102 -14.25 -7.21 -22.85
CA PRO A 102 -13.32 -6.25 -22.25
C PRO A 102 -12.79 -6.79 -20.93
N ALA A 103 -11.46 -6.84 -20.79
CA ALA A 103 -10.81 -7.53 -19.69
C ALA A 103 -10.25 -6.56 -18.64
N ILE A 104 -10.44 -6.88 -17.38
CA ILE A 104 -9.88 -6.18 -16.21
C ILE A 104 -9.06 -7.18 -15.41
N ALA A 105 -7.79 -6.85 -15.14
CA ALA A 105 -6.93 -7.62 -14.28
C ALA A 105 -6.85 -7.02 -12.87
N ILE A 106 -6.89 -7.87 -11.87
CA ILE A 106 -6.66 -7.51 -10.46
C ILE A 106 -5.50 -8.35 -9.95
N GLU A 107 -4.30 -7.77 -10.09
CA GLU A 107 -3.05 -8.42 -9.68
C GLU A 107 -2.70 -8.10 -8.23
N GLN A 108 -1.89 -8.97 -7.62
CA GLN A 108 -1.38 -8.81 -6.26
C GLN A 108 -0.38 -7.65 -6.12
N LYS A 109 0.26 -7.22 -7.19
CA LYS A 109 1.28 -6.17 -7.12
C LYS A 109 0.65 -4.85 -6.72
N ASN A 110 1.09 -4.32 -5.58
CA ASN A 110 0.71 -2.98 -5.15
C ASN A 110 1.40 -1.95 -6.08
N GLN A 111 0.68 -1.52 -7.11
CA GLN A 111 1.18 -0.57 -8.11
C GLN A 111 1.30 0.87 -7.58
N VAL A 112 0.66 1.17 -6.45
CA VAL A 112 0.59 2.52 -5.90
C VAL A 112 1.85 2.85 -5.10
N ARG A 113 2.83 3.45 -5.76
CA ARG A 113 4.11 3.87 -5.14
C ARG A 113 4.10 5.28 -4.55
N THR A 114 3.00 6.02 -4.67
CA THR A 114 2.97 7.41 -4.21
C THR A 114 2.68 7.49 -2.70
N ALA A 115 3.52 8.21 -1.98
CA ALA A 115 3.36 8.42 -0.54
C ALA A 115 2.10 9.23 -0.17
N ARG A 116 1.37 9.77 -1.15
CA ARG A 116 0.15 10.56 -0.97
C ARG A 116 -1.13 9.76 -1.14
N SER A 117 -1.08 8.60 -1.82
CA SER A 117 -2.28 7.78 -2.04
C SER A 117 -2.80 7.17 -0.74
N THR A 118 -4.10 7.26 -0.54
CA THR A 118 -4.81 6.68 0.61
C THR A 118 -5.94 5.77 0.13
N VAL A 119 -6.48 4.95 1.02
CA VAL A 119 -7.68 4.14 0.74
C VAL A 119 -8.78 5.01 0.16
N GLY A 120 -9.08 6.16 0.78
CA GLY A 120 -10.11 7.09 0.31
C GLY A 120 -9.85 7.65 -1.09
N THR A 121 -8.56 7.93 -1.47
CA THR A 121 -8.24 8.43 -2.83
C THR A 121 -8.27 7.32 -3.87
N THR A 122 -7.86 6.10 -3.51
CA THR A 122 -7.86 4.96 -4.42
C THR A 122 -9.28 4.47 -4.73
N THR A 123 -10.20 4.58 -3.76
CA THR A 123 -11.61 4.23 -3.92
C THR A 123 -12.49 5.38 -4.42
N GLU A 124 -11.90 6.55 -4.68
CA GLU A 124 -12.59 7.78 -5.07
C GLU A 124 -13.58 8.33 -4.00
N ILE A 125 -13.65 7.69 -2.83
CA ILE A 125 -14.48 8.17 -1.71
C ILE A 125 -14.02 9.56 -1.25
N ALA A 126 -12.71 9.84 -1.29
CA ALA A 126 -12.18 11.16 -0.93
C ALA A 126 -12.69 12.27 -1.87
N ASP A 127 -12.91 12.00 -3.16
CA ASP A 127 -13.43 12.97 -4.11
C ASP A 127 -14.93 13.26 -3.85
N LEU A 128 -15.70 12.23 -3.53
CA LEU A 128 -17.09 12.37 -3.11
C LEU A 128 -17.20 13.15 -1.79
N LEU A 129 -16.30 12.89 -0.82
CA LEU A 129 -16.24 13.66 0.43
C LEU A 129 -15.90 15.13 0.19
N ARG A 130 -14.89 15.43 -0.65
CA ARG A 130 -14.55 16.82 -1.03
C ARG A 130 -15.76 17.53 -1.62
N LEU A 131 -16.51 16.85 -2.49
CA LEU A 131 -17.72 17.40 -3.07
C LEU A 131 -18.81 17.61 -2.02
N LEU A 132 -19.00 16.66 -1.10
CA LEU A 132 -19.97 16.77 0.00
C LEU A 132 -19.64 17.97 0.89
N PHE A 133 -18.36 18.10 1.35
CA PHE A 133 -17.92 19.24 2.17
C PHE A 133 -18.05 20.59 1.45
N ALA A 134 -17.82 20.63 0.14
CA ALA A 134 -18.00 21.84 -0.65
C ALA A 134 -19.48 22.24 -0.82
N LYS A 135 -20.41 21.27 -0.82
CA LYS A 135 -21.85 21.51 -1.06
C LYS A 135 -22.63 21.82 0.20
N ILE A 136 -22.40 21.07 1.29
CA ILE A 136 -23.20 21.18 2.53
C ILE A 136 -22.34 21.47 3.78
N GLY A 137 -21.02 21.62 3.64
CA GLY A 137 -20.13 21.95 4.74
C GLY A 137 -20.38 23.37 5.25
N LYS A 138 -20.24 23.57 6.57
CA LYS A 138 -20.44 24.86 7.26
C LYS A 138 -19.12 25.29 7.89
N PRO A 139 -18.52 26.41 7.45
CA PRO A 139 -17.32 26.94 8.09
C PRO A 139 -17.63 27.34 9.55
N THR A 140 -16.82 26.87 10.47
CA THR A 140 -16.93 27.19 11.90
C THR A 140 -15.73 28.08 12.28
N CYS A 141 -15.98 29.22 12.88
CA CYS A 141 -14.92 30.13 13.28
C CYS A 141 -14.05 29.52 14.39
N PRO A 142 -12.72 29.47 14.23
CA PRO A 142 -11.84 28.90 15.25
C PRO A 142 -11.80 29.75 16.53
N ASP A 143 -12.06 31.05 16.43
CA ASP A 143 -11.96 32.00 17.54
C ASP A 143 -13.28 32.11 18.33
N CYS A 144 -14.42 32.14 17.63
CA CYS A 144 -15.74 32.34 18.22
C CYS A 144 -16.56 31.04 18.33
N HIS A 145 -16.14 29.96 17.70
CA HIS A 145 -16.84 28.67 17.61
C HIS A 145 -18.27 28.76 16.99
N GLN A 146 -18.58 29.87 16.30
CA GLN A 146 -19.83 30.11 15.61
C GLN A 146 -19.74 29.68 14.13
N GLU A 147 -20.86 29.22 13.56
CA GLU A 147 -20.96 28.97 12.14
C GLU A 147 -20.89 30.29 11.35
N ALA A 148 -19.99 30.34 10.38
CA ALA A 148 -19.96 31.43 9.42
C ALA A 148 -21.06 31.27 8.38
N ARG A 149 -21.71 32.37 8.00
CA ARG A 149 -22.81 32.35 7.04
C ARG A 149 -22.49 33.19 5.80
N SER A 150 -22.91 32.71 4.65
CA SER A 150 -23.00 33.47 3.42
C SER A 150 -24.45 33.77 3.12
N PHE A 151 -24.69 34.92 2.53
CA PHE A 151 -26.04 35.41 2.30
C PHE A 151 -26.26 35.73 0.82
N GLN A 152 -27.43 35.38 0.32
CA GLN A 152 -27.95 35.83 -0.97
C GLN A 152 -28.88 37.00 -0.74
N PRO A 153 -29.07 37.91 -1.73
CA PRO A 153 -29.93 39.10 -1.56
C PRO A 153 -31.32 38.78 -0.99
N ASP A 154 -31.98 37.74 -1.53
CA ASP A 154 -33.31 37.32 -1.04
C ASP A 154 -33.28 36.85 0.41
N THR A 155 -32.26 36.05 0.80
CA THR A 155 -32.13 35.54 2.18
C THR A 155 -31.84 36.68 3.18
N VAL A 156 -31.11 37.72 2.78
CA VAL A 156 -30.91 38.91 3.60
C VAL A 156 -32.23 39.66 3.77
N ALA A 157 -32.99 39.84 2.68
CA ALA A 157 -34.29 40.52 2.74
C ALA A 157 -35.26 39.75 3.67
N ASP A 158 -35.34 38.44 3.55
CA ASP A 158 -36.21 37.62 4.41
C ASP A 158 -35.78 37.61 5.88
N ASP A 159 -34.44 37.59 6.15
CA ASP A 159 -33.92 37.73 7.52
C ASP A 159 -34.29 39.11 8.13
N LEU A 160 -34.18 40.20 7.36
CA LEU A 160 -34.53 41.53 7.78
C LEU A 160 -36.05 41.68 8.04
N LEU A 161 -36.89 41.17 7.14
CA LEU A 161 -38.35 41.16 7.28
C LEU A 161 -38.81 40.41 8.51
N LYS A 162 -38.15 39.29 8.81
CA LYS A 162 -38.48 38.47 9.98
C LYS A 162 -38.04 39.10 11.29
N ARG A 163 -36.87 39.70 11.37
CA ARG A 163 -36.29 40.21 12.62
C ARG A 163 -36.72 41.66 12.97
N TRP A 164 -36.91 42.51 11.95
CA TRP A 164 -37.15 43.92 12.15
C TRP A 164 -38.26 44.47 11.26
N PRO A 165 -39.47 43.86 11.31
CA PRO A 165 -40.62 44.34 10.52
C PRO A 165 -40.98 45.76 10.88
N ASN A 166 -41.24 46.60 9.86
CA ASN A 166 -41.55 48.02 9.94
C ASN A 166 -40.43 48.95 10.44
N ALA A 167 -39.23 48.45 10.63
CA ALA A 167 -38.08 49.30 11.01
C ALA A 167 -37.60 50.14 9.81
N ARG A 168 -37.08 51.33 10.10
CA ARG A 168 -36.39 52.17 9.13
C ARG A 168 -34.98 51.70 8.97
N ALA A 169 -34.51 51.51 7.74
CA ALA A 169 -33.18 51.00 7.46
C ALA A 169 -32.48 51.75 6.33
N MET A 170 -31.18 51.73 6.36
CA MET A 170 -30.27 52.19 5.33
C MET A 170 -29.48 51.00 4.79
N VAL A 171 -29.55 50.73 3.49
CA VAL A 171 -28.70 49.74 2.83
C VAL A 171 -27.39 50.39 2.44
N LEU A 172 -26.31 49.81 2.87
CA LEU A 172 -24.96 50.35 2.82
C LEU A 172 -23.99 49.32 2.21
N PHE A 173 -22.92 49.82 1.59
CA PHE A 173 -21.76 48.96 1.28
C PHE A 173 -20.46 49.64 1.76
N PRO A 174 -19.52 48.85 2.30
CA PRO A 174 -18.24 49.35 2.78
C PRO A 174 -17.33 49.74 1.62
N ILE A 175 -16.55 50.82 1.82
CA ILE A 175 -15.51 51.25 0.88
C ILE A 175 -14.19 51.42 1.63
N ALA A 176 -13.07 51.30 0.90
CA ALA A 176 -11.75 51.60 1.43
C ALA A 176 -11.63 53.11 1.70
N THR A 177 -11.06 53.47 2.84
CA THR A 177 -10.76 54.86 3.16
C THR A 177 -9.66 55.38 2.22
N PRO A 178 -9.92 56.48 1.44
CA PRO A 178 -8.92 56.98 0.52
C PRO A 178 -7.76 57.63 1.27
N SER A 179 -6.59 57.67 0.67
CA SER A 179 -5.49 58.48 1.16
C SER A 179 -5.80 59.97 0.98
N TYR A 180 -5.19 60.83 1.79
CA TYR A 180 -5.36 62.29 1.71
C TYR A 180 -5.25 62.87 0.29
N LYS A 181 -4.29 62.35 -0.50
CA LYS A 181 -4.03 62.83 -1.87
C LYS A 181 -5.06 62.33 -2.88
N GLU A 182 -5.67 61.19 -2.66
CA GLU A 182 -6.63 60.56 -3.58
C GLU A 182 -8.08 60.96 -3.31
N GLU A 183 -8.35 61.52 -2.14
CA GLU A 183 -9.68 61.84 -1.65
C GLU A 183 -10.52 62.70 -2.63
N PRO A 184 -10.00 63.77 -3.29
CA PRO A 184 -10.79 64.52 -4.23
C PRO A 184 -11.23 63.74 -5.47
N ALA A 185 -10.33 62.96 -6.03
CA ALA A 185 -10.62 62.10 -7.19
C ALA A 185 -11.59 60.97 -6.82
N PHE A 186 -11.47 60.45 -5.61
CA PHE A 186 -12.35 59.43 -5.03
C PHE A 186 -13.79 59.94 -4.88
N ILE A 187 -14.01 61.12 -4.29
CA ILE A 187 -15.32 61.79 -4.16
C ILE A 187 -15.92 62.00 -5.54
N GLN A 188 -15.16 62.55 -6.50
CA GLN A 188 -15.63 62.78 -7.84
C GLN A 188 -16.05 61.48 -8.54
N SER A 189 -15.30 60.41 -8.35
CA SER A 189 -15.63 59.08 -8.89
C SER A 189 -16.96 58.54 -8.33
N LEU A 190 -17.21 58.72 -7.05
CA LEU A 190 -18.45 58.31 -6.39
C LEU A 190 -19.64 59.10 -6.92
N LEU A 191 -19.52 60.43 -7.05
CA LEU A 191 -20.56 61.31 -7.60
C LEU A 191 -20.87 60.97 -9.06
N THR A 192 -19.86 60.69 -9.89
CA THR A 192 -20.04 60.27 -11.28
C THR A 192 -20.80 58.94 -11.38
N ARG A 193 -20.63 58.04 -10.43
CA ARG A 193 -21.36 56.78 -10.31
C ARG A 193 -22.75 56.90 -9.70
N GLY A 194 -23.17 58.13 -9.33
CA GLY A 194 -24.50 58.44 -8.81
C GLY A 194 -24.65 58.30 -7.30
N PHE A 195 -23.59 58.08 -6.56
CA PHE A 195 -23.63 58.00 -5.10
C PHE A 195 -23.49 59.42 -4.49
N THR A 196 -24.44 59.79 -3.69
CA THR A 196 -24.52 61.16 -3.12
C THR A 196 -24.25 61.23 -1.62
N ARG A 197 -24.29 60.08 -0.90
CA ARG A 197 -24.20 60.04 0.56
C ARG A 197 -23.22 59.01 1.06
N ILE A 198 -22.42 59.42 2.02
CA ILE A 198 -21.48 58.58 2.74
C ILE A 198 -21.81 58.58 4.22
N LYS A 199 -21.80 57.37 4.81
CA LYS A 199 -21.96 57.18 6.26
C LYS A 199 -20.60 56.91 6.88
N THR A 200 -20.27 57.68 7.87
CA THR A 200 -19.15 57.49 8.81
C THR A 200 -19.60 56.62 9.99
N THR A 201 -18.83 56.54 11.04
CA THR A 201 -19.22 55.83 12.26
C THR A 201 -20.51 56.44 12.84
N ASP A 202 -20.62 57.75 12.89
CA ASP A 202 -21.67 58.46 13.63
C ASP A 202 -22.65 59.17 12.67
N ASP A 203 -22.15 59.82 11.61
CA ASP A 203 -22.93 60.71 10.78
C ASP A 203 -23.10 60.24 9.34
N VAL A 204 -24.14 60.79 8.68
CA VAL A 204 -24.36 60.68 7.25
C VAL A 204 -24.05 62.01 6.59
N LEU A 205 -23.01 62.02 5.77
CA LEU A 205 -22.53 63.22 5.08
C LEU A 205 -23.00 63.25 3.63
N ASP A 206 -23.35 64.44 3.08
CA ASP A 206 -23.61 64.60 1.66
C ASP A 206 -22.29 64.81 0.92
N LEU A 207 -22.00 63.98 -0.11
CA LEU A 207 -20.72 64.04 -0.84
C LEU A 207 -20.51 65.35 -1.60
N HIS A 208 -21.60 66.12 -1.90
CA HIS A 208 -21.50 67.45 -2.48
C HIS A 208 -21.01 68.53 -1.48
N GLU A 209 -21.22 68.27 -0.18
CA GLU A 209 -20.88 69.25 0.90
C GLU A 209 -19.62 68.87 1.64
N VAL A 210 -19.10 67.55 1.42
CA VAL A 210 -17.89 67.12 2.08
C VAL A 210 -16.67 67.91 1.64
N LYS A 211 -15.98 68.51 2.60
CA LYS A 211 -14.71 69.18 2.33
C LYS A 211 -13.64 68.17 1.97
N PRO A 212 -12.91 68.37 0.85
CA PRO A 212 -11.74 67.55 0.56
C PRO A 212 -10.81 67.51 1.78
N SER A 213 -10.21 66.36 2.07
CA SER A 213 -9.32 66.14 3.20
C SER A 213 -10.03 65.91 4.56
N SER A 214 -11.26 65.42 4.54
CA SER A 214 -11.98 65.02 5.76
C SER A 214 -12.22 63.49 5.89
N LEU A 215 -12.32 62.78 4.80
CA LEU A 215 -12.70 61.35 4.80
C LEU A 215 -11.58 60.42 5.24
N HIS A 216 -10.33 60.74 4.96
CA HIS A 216 -9.15 59.92 5.35
C HIS A 216 -8.99 59.78 6.87
N LYS A 217 -9.70 60.58 7.67
CA LYS A 217 -9.67 60.53 9.14
C LYS A 217 -10.55 59.44 9.74
N PHE A 218 -11.47 58.90 8.97
CA PHE A 218 -12.39 57.87 9.46
C PHE A 218 -11.83 56.47 9.22
N SER A 219 -11.95 55.62 10.22
CA SER A 219 -11.47 54.22 10.17
C SER A 219 -12.36 53.32 9.29
N SER A 220 -13.60 53.69 9.07
CA SER A 220 -14.56 52.96 8.25
C SER A 220 -15.53 53.89 7.55
N LEU A 221 -15.73 53.70 6.28
CA LEU A 221 -16.62 54.45 5.42
C LEU A 221 -17.60 53.52 4.70
N TYR A 222 -18.86 54.00 4.59
CA TYR A 222 -19.92 53.28 3.92
C TYR A 222 -20.69 54.17 2.97
N ILE A 223 -21.00 53.72 1.76
CA ILE A 223 -21.90 54.43 0.85
C ILE A 223 -23.33 54.05 1.20
N VAL A 224 -24.19 55.07 1.32
CA VAL A 224 -25.64 54.89 1.48
C VAL A 224 -26.27 54.70 0.11
N LEU A 225 -26.73 53.48 -0.15
CA LEU A 225 -27.35 53.12 -1.44
C LEU A 225 -28.84 53.47 -1.44
N ASP A 226 -29.55 53.05 -0.40
CA ASP A 226 -30.99 53.25 -0.30
C ASP A 226 -31.44 53.48 1.17
N ARG A 227 -32.58 54.14 1.33
CA ARG A 227 -33.26 54.35 2.62
C ARG A 227 -34.68 53.87 2.47
N LEU A 228 -35.09 52.86 3.22
CA LEU A 228 -36.40 52.28 3.11
C LEU A 228 -36.95 51.80 4.47
N ILE A 229 -38.21 51.43 4.47
CA ILE A 229 -38.84 50.77 5.61
C ILE A 229 -38.94 49.26 5.28
N ILE A 230 -38.51 48.43 6.21
CA ILE A 230 -38.49 46.97 6.06
C ILE A 230 -39.97 46.48 6.15
N ARG A 231 -40.63 46.30 4.99
CA ARG A 231 -41.98 45.79 4.85
C ARG A 231 -42.06 44.84 3.66
N GLU A 232 -43.03 43.93 3.68
CA GLU A 232 -43.26 43.00 2.59
C GLU A 232 -43.52 43.74 1.25
N ASP A 233 -44.24 44.82 1.27
CA ASP A 233 -44.50 45.65 0.06
C ASP A 233 -43.22 46.21 -0.57
N ASN A 234 -42.17 46.37 0.23
CA ASN A 234 -40.86 46.88 -0.22
C ASN A 234 -39.85 45.74 -0.51
N ARG A 235 -40.24 44.46 -0.43
CA ARG A 235 -39.30 43.34 -0.56
C ARG A 235 -38.48 43.39 -1.81
N THR A 236 -39.09 43.61 -2.98
CA THR A 236 -38.37 43.69 -4.28
C THR A 236 -37.31 44.79 -4.26
N ARG A 237 -37.66 46.00 -3.79
CA ARG A 237 -36.74 47.16 -3.70
C ARG A 237 -35.61 46.85 -2.70
N LEU A 238 -35.91 46.18 -1.61
CA LEU A 238 -34.90 45.77 -0.63
C LEU A 238 -33.91 44.77 -1.21
N VAL A 239 -34.36 43.75 -1.98
CA VAL A 239 -33.53 42.77 -2.66
C VAL A 239 -32.62 43.47 -3.70
N GLU A 240 -33.15 44.35 -4.54
CA GLU A 240 -32.40 45.12 -5.56
C GLU A 240 -31.32 46.01 -4.90
N ALA A 241 -31.65 46.63 -3.79
CA ALA A 241 -30.69 47.46 -3.06
C ALA A 241 -29.58 46.60 -2.44
N ILE A 242 -29.91 45.43 -1.87
CA ILE A 242 -28.92 44.50 -1.30
C ILE A 242 -28.04 43.91 -2.42
N GLU A 243 -28.62 43.53 -3.56
CA GLU A 243 -27.87 43.03 -4.73
C GLU A 243 -26.87 44.07 -5.22
N THR A 244 -27.30 45.30 -5.36
CA THR A 244 -26.43 46.42 -5.74
C THR A 244 -25.33 46.66 -4.70
N ALA A 245 -25.68 46.61 -3.39
CA ALA A 245 -24.72 46.74 -2.31
C ALA A 245 -23.65 45.60 -2.33
N PHE A 246 -24.04 44.35 -2.60
CA PHE A 246 -23.11 43.28 -2.77
C PHE A 246 -22.20 43.43 -4.01
N ARG A 247 -22.75 43.87 -5.13
CA ARG A 247 -21.97 44.15 -6.35
C ARG A 247 -20.92 45.21 -6.13
N GLU A 248 -21.33 46.36 -5.60
CA GLU A 248 -20.47 47.54 -5.37
C GLU A 248 -19.53 47.38 -4.16
N GLY A 249 -19.93 46.63 -3.15
CA GLY A 249 -19.17 46.37 -1.91
C GLY A 249 -18.30 45.11 -1.95
N GLU A 250 -17.98 44.58 -3.17
CA GLU A 250 -17.18 43.38 -3.35
C GLU A 250 -17.70 42.17 -2.52
N GLY A 251 -19.00 41.97 -2.59
CA GLY A 251 -19.69 40.88 -1.86
C GLY A 251 -20.00 41.21 -0.39
N ARG A 252 -19.83 42.45 0.05
CA ARG A 252 -20.19 42.91 1.41
C ARG A 252 -21.32 43.90 1.36
N CYS A 253 -22.31 43.70 2.22
CA CYS A 253 -23.42 44.62 2.43
C CYS A 253 -23.58 44.85 3.91
N SER A 254 -24.00 46.06 4.30
CA SER A 254 -24.41 46.38 5.66
C SER A 254 -25.79 47.04 5.64
N VAL A 255 -26.64 46.68 6.58
CA VAL A 255 -27.92 47.34 6.76
C VAL A 255 -27.92 47.95 8.15
N ASP A 256 -28.06 49.27 8.16
CA ASP A 256 -28.09 50.04 9.40
C ASP A 256 -29.55 50.29 9.77
N ILE A 257 -30.02 49.67 10.86
CA ILE A 257 -31.37 49.70 11.32
C ILE A 257 -31.44 50.76 12.42
N ILE A 258 -32.25 51.76 12.21
CA ILE A 258 -32.36 52.90 13.17
C ILE A 258 -32.77 52.33 14.54
N ASP A 259 -32.09 52.71 15.57
CA ASP A 259 -32.25 52.33 16.99
C ASP A 259 -31.91 50.84 17.31
N GLN A 260 -31.47 50.06 16.33
CA GLN A 260 -31.11 48.65 16.50
C GLN A 260 -29.65 48.31 16.09
N GLY A 261 -28.97 49.29 15.46
CA GLY A 261 -27.58 49.14 15.05
C GLY A 261 -27.40 48.50 13.67
N ARG A 262 -26.13 48.28 13.33
CA ARG A 262 -25.70 47.83 12.01
C ARG A 262 -25.60 46.32 11.95
N GLN A 263 -26.21 45.72 10.92
CA GLN A 263 -26.07 44.29 10.58
C GLN A 263 -25.21 44.19 9.35
N SER A 264 -24.20 43.32 9.36
CA SER A 264 -23.30 43.06 8.23
C SER A 264 -23.61 41.73 7.61
N TYR A 265 -23.67 41.70 6.28
CA TYR A 265 -23.93 40.53 5.44
C TYR A 265 -22.84 40.39 4.40
N SER A 266 -22.56 39.17 3.98
CA SER A 266 -21.56 38.91 2.97
C SER A 266 -22.00 37.74 2.07
N THR A 267 -21.71 37.84 0.79
CA THR A 267 -21.82 36.72 -0.14
C THR A 267 -20.72 35.67 0.09
N ARG A 268 -19.62 36.06 0.77
CA ARG A 268 -18.61 35.13 1.29
C ARG A 268 -19.00 34.72 2.70
N PHE A 269 -18.54 33.55 3.12
CA PHE A 269 -18.74 33.10 4.49
C PHE A 269 -18.08 34.09 5.48
N LEU A 270 -18.89 34.62 6.39
CA LEU A 270 -18.50 35.59 7.40
C LEU A 270 -18.93 35.12 8.79
N CYS A 271 -18.00 35.16 9.74
CA CYS A 271 -18.32 34.95 11.15
C CYS A 271 -19.02 36.22 11.70
N GLN A 272 -20.24 36.07 12.21
CA GLN A 272 -21.02 37.19 12.77
C GLN A 272 -20.42 37.74 14.08
N GLY A 273 -19.63 36.91 14.82
CA GLY A 273 -19.05 37.31 16.10
C GLY A 273 -17.79 38.18 15.97
N CYS A 274 -16.85 37.82 15.09
CA CYS A 274 -15.55 38.50 14.97
C CYS A 274 -15.29 39.11 13.58
N GLY A 275 -16.18 38.94 12.62
CA GLY A 275 -15.99 39.48 11.26
C GLY A 275 -14.98 38.69 10.40
N ARG A 276 -14.46 37.52 10.83
CA ARG A 276 -13.53 36.71 10.04
C ARG A 276 -14.23 36.20 8.79
N THR A 277 -13.61 36.36 7.64
CA THR A 277 -14.08 35.85 6.35
C THR A 277 -13.41 34.51 6.03
N PHE A 278 -14.13 33.63 5.39
CA PHE A 278 -13.66 32.31 4.94
C PHE A 278 -13.66 32.25 3.43
N GLU A 279 -12.77 31.46 2.87
CA GLU A 279 -12.72 31.22 1.44
C GLU A 279 -13.98 30.52 0.94
N GLN A 280 -14.27 30.66 -0.37
CA GLN A 280 -15.36 29.97 -1.01
C GLN A 280 -15.12 28.46 -0.96
N LEU A 281 -16.14 27.70 -0.54
CA LEU A 281 -16.07 26.25 -0.44
C LEU A 281 -16.05 25.62 -1.83
N LYS A 282 -14.86 25.31 -2.32
CA LYS A 282 -14.62 24.57 -3.56
C LYS A 282 -14.06 23.19 -3.22
N PRO A 283 -14.38 22.12 -3.96
CA PRO A 283 -13.84 20.77 -3.69
C PRO A 283 -12.31 20.75 -3.60
N ILE A 284 -11.64 21.60 -4.35
CA ILE A 284 -10.17 21.72 -4.40
C ILE A 284 -9.56 22.21 -3.07
N LEU A 285 -10.31 22.96 -2.24
CA LEU A 285 -9.89 23.39 -0.89
C LEU A 285 -9.64 22.18 0.02
N PHE A 286 -10.38 21.10 -0.17
CA PHE A 286 -10.31 19.88 0.62
C PHE A 286 -9.33 18.85 0.04
N SER A 287 -8.53 19.22 -0.97
CA SER A 287 -7.56 18.35 -1.61
C SER A 287 -6.15 18.58 -1.10
N PHE A 288 -5.57 17.59 -0.43
CA PHE A 288 -4.15 17.64 -0.04
C PHE A 288 -3.19 17.43 -1.23
N ASN A 289 -3.69 17.06 -2.42
CA ASN A 289 -2.91 16.94 -3.65
C ASN A 289 -2.83 18.27 -4.43
N HIS A 290 -3.57 19.31 -4.00
CA HIS A 290 -3.59 20.58 -4.68
C HIS A 290 -3.05 21.72 -3.77
N PRO A 291 -2.25 22.67 -4.26
CA PRO A 291 -1.64 23.72 -3.45
C PRO A 291 -2.63 24.58 -2.64
N LEU A 292 -3.87 24.75 -3.12
CA LEU A 292 -4.90 25.50 -2.39
C LEU A 292 -5.37 24.80 -1.11
N GLY A 293 -5.41 23.47 -1.08
CA GLY A 293 -5.85 22.69 0.08
C GLY A 293 -4.70 22.08 0.89
N ALA A 294 -3.55 21.86 0.27
CA ALA A 294 -2.42 21.20 0.92
C ALA A 294 -1.77 22.06 2.02
N CYS A 295 -1.38 21.42 3.11
CA CYS A 295 -0.56 22.06 4.14
C CYS A 295 0.74 22.63 3.51
N PRO A 296 1.09 23.90 3.72
CA PRO A 296 2.27 24.52 3.10
C PRO A 296 3.58 23.92 3.59
N GLU A 297 3.64 23.41 4.81
CA GLU A 297 4.84 22.83 5.41
C GLU A 297 5.14 21.41 4.85
N CYS A 298 4.22 20.48 4.97
CA CYS A 298 4.41 19.12 4.45
C CYS A 298 3.96 18.94 3.00
N LYS A 299 3.43 19.97 2.34
CA LYS A 299 2.94 19.92 0.95
C LYS A 299 1.97 18.76 0.69
N GLY A 300 1.12 18.42 1.66
CA GLY A 300 0.12 17.37 1.57
C GLY A 300 0.62 15.96 1.90
N PHE A 301 1.84 15.77 2.40
CA PHE A 301 2.33 14.46 2.82
C PHE A 301 1.84 14.04 4.21
N GLY A 302 1.49 14.98 5.08
CA GLY A 302 1.07 14.73 6.47
C GLY A 302 2.23 14.53 7.44
N ASN A 303 3.42 14.24 6.93
CA ASN A 303 4.63 14.04 7.72
C ASN A 303 5.81 14.82 7.13
N VAL A 304 6.82 15.02 7.95
CA VAL A 304 8.10 15.62 7.60
C VAL A 304 9.24 14.71 8.01
N LEU A 305 10.25 14.59 7.17
CA LEU A 305 11.44 13.80 7.51
C LEU A 305 12.34 14.61 8.45
N ARG A 306 12.52 14.12 9.67
CA ARG A 306 13.43 14.71 10.66
C ARG A 306 14.48 13.68 11.08
N TYR A 307 15.58 14.18 11.62
CA TYR A 307 16.60 13.31 12.23
C TYR A 307 16.05 12.73 13.53
N ASP A 308 16.09 11.42 13.61
CA ASP A 308 15.55 10.67 14.74
C ASP A 308 16.60 10.57 15.85
N PRO A 309 16.35 11.12 17.04
CA PRO A 309 17.28 11.03 18.16
C PRO A 309 17.67 9.59 18.53
N GLU A 310 16.76 8.64 18.37
CA GLU A 310 17.00 7.23 18.67
C GLU A 310 17.92 6.56 17.64
N LEU A 311 17.91 7.03 16.38
CA LEU A 311 18.84 6.56 15.35
C LEU A 311 20.21 7.22 15.47
N VAL A 312 20.25 8.45 15.94
CA VAL A 312 21.49 9.21 16.16
C VAL A 312 22.23 8.72 17.40
N ILE A 313 21.49 8.39 18.47
CA ILE A 313 22.03 7.84 19.72
C ILE A 313 21.29 6.51 20.04
N PRO A 314 21.61 5.44 19.31
CA PRO A 314 20.87 4.16 19.41
C PRO A 314 21.14 3.41 20.72
N ASP A 315 22.22 3.70 21.41
CA ASP A 315 22.61 3.08 22.68
C ASP A 315 22.96 4.18 23.71
N PRO A 316 21.94 4.69 24.41
CA PRO A 316 22.14 5.79 25.35
C PRO A 316 22.85 5.35 26.66
N ALA A 317 23.11 4.06 26.84
CA ALA A 317 23.97 3.54 27.92
C ALA A 317 25.48 3.74 27.62
N LYS A 318 25.84 3.96 26.37
CA LYS A 318 27.21 4.32 25.99
C LYS A 318 27.55 5.73 26.42
N SER A 319 28.82 5.93 26.73
CA SER A 319 29.38 7.25 26.94
C SER A 319 29.76 7.94 25.62
N LEU A 320 29.95 9.25 25.67
CA LEU A 320 30.42 10.02 24.51
C LEU A 320 31.78 9.53 24.02
N ALA A 321 32.69 9.14 24.94
CA ALA A 321 33.98 8.55 24.60
C ALA A 321 33.86 7.18 23.92
N GLN A 322 32.82 6.41 24.21
CA GLN A 322 32.54 5.12 23.57
C GLN A 322 31.78 5.24 22.26
N GLY A 323 31.52 6.47 21.79
CA GLY A 323 30.81 6.73 20.54
C GLY A 323 29.29 6.60 20.67
N ALA A 324 28.68 7.18 21.70
CA ALA A 324 27.22 7.25 21.84
C ALA A 324 26.55 7.89 20.62
N VAL A 325 27.18 8.92 20.01
CA VAL A 325 26.71 9.54 18.77
C VAL A 325 27.13 8.69 17.57
N GLU A 326 26.22 7.85 17.09
CA GLU A 326 26.50 6.86 16.06
C GLU A 326 27.02 7.45 14.75
N PRO A 327 26.48 8.56 14.17
CA PRO A 327 26.97 9.16 12.95
C PRO A 327 28.46 9.56 13.02
N TRP A 328 28.93 9.96 14.21
CA TRP A 328 30.32 10.39 14.43
C TRP A 328 31.27 9.23 14.72
N SER A 329 30.75 8.08 15.10
CA SER A 329 31.58 6.87 15.30
C SER A 329 32.12 6.26 14.01
N LYS A 330 31.70 6.73 12.86
CA LYS A 330 32.16 6.25 11.52
C LYS A 330 33.52 6.84 11.17
N PRO A 331 34.40 6.09 10.49
CA PRO A 331 35.72 6.59 10.07
C PRO A 331 35.65 7.90 9.26
N SER A 332 34.66 8.05 8.41
CA SER A 332 34.41 9.26 7.60
C SER A 332 34.04 10.49 8.41
N SER A 333 33.61 10.34 9.64
CA SER A 333 33.14 11.40 10.54
C SER A 333 33.98 11.51 11.82
N ALA A 334 35.13 10.84 11.89
CA ALA A 334 36.02 10.81 13.07
C ALA A 334 36.48 12.20 13.50
N TRP A 335 36.61 13.15 12.57
CA TRP A 335 36.91 14.55 12.88
C TRP A 335 35.85 15.18 13.81
N TRP A 336 34.56 14.95 13.54
CA TRP A 336 33.45 15.45 14.36
C TRP A 336 33.46 14.85 15.75
N GLN A 337 33.71 13.55 15.88
CA GLN A 337 33.88 12.88 17.17
C GLN A 337 35.01 13.49 17.98
N LYS A 338 36.14 13.78 17.35
CA LYS A 338 37.29 14.42 18.02
C LYS A 338 36.97 15.83 18.48
N GLN A 339 36.31 16.65 17.65
CA GLN A 339 35.89 18.01 18.02
C GLN A 339 34.90 18.00 19.20
N MET A 340 33.92 17.10 19.15
CA MET A 340 32.97 16.93 20.23
C MET A 340 33.66 16.58 21.57
N LEU A 341 34.57 15.62 21.58
CA LEU A 341 35.28 15.22 22.79
C LEU A 341 36.13 16.37 23.36
N LEU A 342 36.78 17.17 22.51
CA LEU A 342 37.52 18.37 22.91
C LEU A 342 36.61 19.46 23.50
N ALA A 343 35.46 19.69 22.87
CA ALA A 343 34.46 20.67 23.35
C ALA A 343 33.89 20.23 24.68
N MET A 344 33.46 18.98 24.83
CA MET A 344 32.86 18.48 26.09
C MET A 344 33.84 18.57 27.26
N LYS A 345 35.14 18.30 27.03
CA LYS A 345 36.19 18.51 28.06
C LYS A 345 36.33 19.99 28.45
N ARG A 346 36.26 20.92 27.49
CA ARG A 346 36.29 22.37 27.73
C ARG A 346 35.09 22.82 28.59
N TYR A 347 33.91 22.25 28.38
CA TYR A 347 32.70 22.50 29.17
C TYR A 347 32.65 21.72 30.48
N LYS A 348 33.70 20.97 30.82
CA LYS A 348 33.81 20.11 32.01
C LYS A 348 32.67 19.09 32.10
N ILE A 349 32.24 18.57 30.97
CA ILE A 349 31.24 17.51 30.85
C ILE A 349 31.97 16.17 30.92
N ASP A 350 31.46 15.25 31.75
CA ASP A 350 32.04 13.91 31.84
C ASP A 350 31.73 13.07 30.58
N ILE A 351 32.76 12.91 29.75
CA ILE A 351 32.67 12.13 28.51
C ILE A 351 32.65 10.61 28.72
N THR A 352 32.88 10.15 29.95
CA THR A 352 32.93 8.71 30.30
C THR A 352 31.62 8.22 30.92
N ALA A 353 30.77 9.16 31.34
CA ALA A 353 29.45 8.84 31.88
C ALA A 353 28.49 8.38 30.75
N PRO A 354 27.55 7.46 31.02
CA PRO A 354 26.50 7.11 30.07
C PRO A 354 25.72 8.34 29.59
N PHE A 355 25.34 8.40 28.33
CA PHE A 355 24.58 9.53 27.78
C PHE A 355 23.29 9.81 28.55
N THR A 356 22.62 8.76 29.04
CA THR A 356 21.40 8.86 29.88
C THR A 356 21.62 9.59 31.18
N SER A 357 22.83 9.56 31.75
CA SER A 357 23.16 10.20 33.03
C SER A 357 23.53 11.66 32.86
N LEU A 358 23.75 12.14 31.65
CA LEU A 358 24.05 13.56 31.38
C LEU A 358 22.81 14.44 31.67
N PRO A 359 22.97 15.58 32.34
CA PRO A 359 21.90 16.56 32.52
C PRO A 359 21.30 17.03 31.19
N LYS A 360 20.03 17.40 31.20
CA LYS A 360 19.30 17.78 29.96
C LYS A 360 19.91 18.98 29.24
N ASP A 361 20.46 19.94 29.95
CA ASP A 361 21.18 21.08 29.41
C ASP A 361 22.45 20.68 28.65
N GLN A 362 23.19 19.68 29.15
CA GLN A 362 24.36 19.14 28.49
C GLN A 362 23.98 18.29 27.26
N GLN A 363 22.91 17.51 27.36
CA GLN A 363 22.35 16.83 26.19
C GLN A 363 21.92 17.81 25.11
N ARG A 364 21.25 18.92 25.51
CA ARG A 364 20.83 19.98 24.60
C ARG A 364 22.01 20.66 23.90
N LEU A 365 23.08 20.97 24.66
CA LEU A 365 24.31 21.51 24.10
C LEU A 365 24.91 20.58 23.01
N LEU A 366 24.87 19.26 23.22
CA LEU A 366 25.35 18.30 22.23
C LEU A 366 24.52 18.34 20.95
N TRP A 367 23.21 18.57 21.06
CA TRP A 367 22.32 18.65 19.90
C TRP A 367 22.40 19.99 19.17
N GLU A 368 22.31 21.09 19.90
CA GLU A 368 22.17 22.43 19.33
C GLU A 368 23.54 23.14 19.08
N GLY A 369 24.59 22.67 19.76
CA GLY A 369 25.88 23.37 19.74
C GLY A 369 25.85 24.73 20.39
N ASP A 370 26.93 25.54 20.20
CA ASP A 370 27.02 26.94 20.54
C ASP A 370 28.00 27.66 19.61
N LYS A 371 28.38 28.92 19.93
CA LYS A 371 29.33 29.72 19.11
C LYS A 371 30.72 29.09 18.94
N SER A 372 31.09 28.10 19.77
CA SER A 372 32.43 27.50 19.81
C SER A 372 32.43 26.00 19.52
N PHE A 373 31.26 25.40 19.35
CA PHE A 373 31.08 23.99 19.07
C PHE A 373 29.86 23.75 18.18
N ASP A 374 30.08 23.15 17.01
CA ASP A 374 29.03 22.73 16.09
C ASP A 374 28.35 21.48 16.62
N GLY A 375 27.05 21.56 16.89
CA GLY A 375 26.26 20.47 17.43
C GLY A 375 25.90 19.40 16.39
N ILE A 376 25.08 18.44 16.83
CA ILE A 376 24.57 17.39 15.95
C ILE A 376 23.69 17.97 14.82
N HIS A 377 22.93 19.03 15.12
CA HIS A 377 22.12 19.71 14.10
C HIS A 377 22.98 20.33 13.02
N ASP A 378 24.06 21.06 13.40
CA ASP A 378 24.99 21.70 12.47
C ASP A 378 25.70 20.67 11.57
N PHE A 379 26.07 19.52 12.14
CA PHE A 379 26.64 18.40 11.37
C PHE A 379 25.69 17.93 10.27
N PHE A 380 24.44 17.73 10.61
CA PHE A 380 23.46 17.29 9.61
C PHE A 380 23.16 18.40 8.60
N GLU A 381 23.09 19.66 8.99
CA GLU A 381 22.92 20.80 8.09
C GLU A 381 24.07 20.94 7.11
N TYR A 382 25.32 20.81 7.58
CA TYR A 382 26.50 20.74 6.72
C TYR A 382 26.41 19.62 5.67
N LEU A 383 25.91 18.43 6.06
CA LEU A 383 25.73 17.33 5.12
C LEU A 383 24.55 17.56 4.16
N GLU A 384 23.50 18.27 4.58
CA GLU A 384 22.41 18.69 3.69
C GLU A 384 22.90 19.55 2.54
N GLY A 385 23.79 20.49 2.78
CA GLY A 385 24.46 21.27 1.74
C GLY A 385 25.21 20.43 0.71
N LYS A 386 25.54 19.17 1.05
CA LYS A 386 26.23 18.22 0.17
C LYS A 386 25.36 17.11 -0.41
N ARG A 387 24.06 17.26 -0.33
CA ARG A 387 23.05 16.28 -0.79
C ARG A 387 23.12 15.92 -2.28
N TYR A 388 23.81 16.72 -3.10
CA TYR A 388 24.08 16.39 -4.50
C TYR A 388 24.92 15.11 -4.66
N LYS A 389 25.68 14.70 -3.64
CA LYS A 389 26.46 13.46 -3.64
C LYS A 389 25.61 12.27 -3.20
N LEU A 390 25.60 11.20 -3.99
CA LEU A 390 24.77 10.00 -3.73
C LEU A 390 25.05 9.37 -2.36
N HIS A 391 26.35 9.20 -1.99
CA HIS A 391 26.72 8.59 -0.71
C HIS A 391 26.28 9.43 0.49
N VAL A 392 26.21 10.77 0.36
CA VAL A 392 25.68 11.65 1.42
C VAL A 392 24.19 11.46 1.57
N ARG A 393 23.44 11.39 0.47
CA ARG A 393 22.00 11.11 0.51
C ARG A 393 21.70 9.78 1.21
N VAL A 394 22.44 8.72 0.86
CA VAL A 394 22.31 7.40 1.49
C VAL A 394 22.68 7.46 2.98
N PHE A 395 23.70 8.23 3.35
CA PHE A 395 24.08 8.42 4.75
C PHE A 395 22.96 9.11 5.54
N LEU A 396 22.48 10.27 5.05
CA LEU A 396 21.42 11.05 5.70
C LEU A 396 20.11 10.26 5.86
N SER A 397 19.74 9.42 4.87
CA SER A 397 18.53 8.63 4.92
C SER A 397 18.50 7.59 6.06
N ARG A 398 19.64 7.20 6.60
CA ARG A 398 19.74 6.23 7.71
C ARG A 398 19.33 6.81 9.06
N TYR A 399 19.39 8.13 9.20
CA TYR A 399 19.09 8.82 10.48
C TYR A 399 17.79 9.59 10.44
N ARG A 400 16.99 9.46 9.36
CA ARG A 400 15.72 10.16 9.19
C ARG A 400 14.56 9.21 9.27
N THR A 401 13.57 9.61 10.07
CA THR A 401 12.27 8.98 10.12
C THR A 401 11.18 10.01 9.80
N PRO A 402 10.00 9.58 9.33
CA PRO A 402 8.85 10.46 9.17
C PRO A 402 8.23 10.74 10.55
N PHE A 403 8.13 12.02 10.88
CA PHE A 403 7.37 12.53 12.03
C PHE A 403 6.13 13.25 11.53
N ASP A 404 5.09 13.29 12.34
CA ASP A 404 3.90 14.06 12.02
C ASP A 404 4.26 15.53 11.77
N CYS A 405 3.64 16.10 10.75
CA CYS A 405 3.88 17.50 10.39
C CYS A 405 3.40 18.42 11.52
N PRO A 406 4.24 19.29 12.08
CA PRO A 406 3.83 20.18 13.18
C PRO A 406 2.79 21.22 12.76
N GLY A 407 2.73 21.57 11.46
CA GLY A 407 1.76 22.53 10.95
C GLY A 407 0.35 21.97 10.73
N CYS A 408 0.23 20.67 10.43
CA CYS A 408 -1.08 20.06 10.14
C CYS A 408 -1.40 18.83 11.01
N HIS A 409 -0.49 18.41 11.87
CA HIS A 409 -0.68 17.25 12.77
C HIS A 409 -1.23 16.01 12.06
N GLY A 410 -0.69 15.69 10.86
CA GLY A 410 -1.10 14.55 10.06
C GLY A 410 -2.30 14.78 9.12
N SER A 411 -3.07 15.87 9.27
CA SER A 411 -4.26 16.13 8.44
C SER A 411 -3.97 16.38 6.95
N ARG A 412 -2.72 16.74 6.59
CA ARG A 412 -2.25 17.06 5.23
C ARG A 412 -2.86 18.32 4.62
N LEU A 413 -3.86 18.92 5.26
CA LEU A 413 -4.64 20.05 4.77
C LEU A 413 -4.26 21.37 5.47
N LYS A 414 -4.60 22.47 4.82
CA LYS A 414 -4.57 23.80 5.46
C LYS A 414 -5.63 23.90 6.55
N PRO A 415 -5.42 24.74 7.57
CA PRO A 415 -6.42 25.00 8.61
C PRO A 415 -7.79 25.41 8.06
N ASP A 416 -7.82 26.22 6.98
CA ASP A 416 -9.08 26.70 6.37
C ASP A 416 -10.00 25.56 5.92
N ALA A 417 -9.45 24.45 5.46
CA ALA A 417 -10.22 23.26 5.11
C ALA A 417 -10.77 22.54 6.36
N LEU A 418 -10.06 22.59 7.48
CA LEU A 418 -10.44 21.93 8.73
C LEU A 418 -11.49 22.74 9.54
N PHE A 419 -11.62 24.04 9.25
CA PHE A 419 -12.67 24.86 9.83
C PHE A 419 -14.07 24.52 9.29
N VAL A 420 -14.15 23.85 8.15
CA VAL A 420 -15.40 23.43 7.55
C VAL A 420 -15.86 22.11 8.15
N LYS A 421 -17.08 22.08 8.67
CA LYS A 421 -17.64 20.92 9.38
C LYS A 421 -18.97 20.46 8.78
N ILE A 422 -19.19 19.16 8.83
CA ILE A 422 -20.50 18.53 8.62
C ILE A 422 -20.83 17.76 9.89
N SER A 423 -21.96 18.04 10.51
CA SER A 423 -22.37 17.42 11.80
C SER A 423 -21.24 17.42 12.85
N GLY A 424 -20.52 18.57 12.96
CA GLY A 424 -19.46 18.80 13.94
C GLY A 424 -18.09 18.21 13.59
N ALA A 425 -17.98 17.35 12.55
CA ALA A 425 -16.72 16.74 12.13
C ALA A 425 -16.14 17.45 10.89
N ASP A 426 -14.82 17.68 10.89
CA ASP A 426 -14.10 18.13 9.70
C ASP A 426 -13.74 16.96 8.78
N ILE A 427 -13.23 17.26 7.58
CA ILE A 427 -12.93 16.24 6.58
C ILE A 427 -11.81 15.29 7.04
N HIS A 428 -10.83 15.74 7.81
CA HIS A 428 -9.76 14.89 8.32
C HIS A 428 -10.31 13.91 9.36
N GLN A 429 -11.06 14.40 10.36
CA GLN A 429 -11.72 13.57 11.36
C GLN A 429 -12.65 12.54 10.70
N THR A 430 -13.31 12.92 9.60
CA THR A 430 -14.16 12.03 8.84
C THR A 430 -13.36 10.94 8.13
N MET A 431 -12.20 11.27 7.55
CA MET A 431 -11.31 10.31 6.88
C MET A 431 -10.53 9.40 7.85
N GLU A 432 -10.37 9.79 9.10
CA GLU A 432 -9.77 8.93 10.16
C GLU A 432 -10.74 7.86 10.67
N ARG A 433 -12.02 7.97 10.37
CA ARG A 433 -13.00 6.93 10.71
C ARG A 433 -12.68 5.65 9.95
N THR A 434 -12.98 4.51 10.55
CA THR A 434 -12.99 3.24 9.82
C THR A 434 -14.11 3.26 8.79
N VAL A 435 -14.01 2.44 7.74
CA VAL A 435 -15.07 2.28 6.72
C VAL A 435 -16.41 1.95 7.38
N GLU A 436 -16.41 1.12 8.44
CA GLU A 436 -17.59 0.79 9.22
C GLU A 436 -18.18 2.02 9.90
N SER A 437 -17.41 2.67 10.77
CA SER A 437 -17.84 3.88 11.50
C SER A 437 -18.18 5.06 10.56
N PHE A 438 -17.54 5.12 9.40
CA PHE A 438 -17.89 6.12 8.39
C PHE A 438 -19.21 5.81 7.69
N SER A 439 -19.50 4.53 7.43
CA SER A 439 -20.80 4.10 6.90
C SER A 439 -21.93 4.47 7.86
N GLU A 440 -21.77 4.19 9.15
CA GLU A 440 -22.73 4.57 10.19
C GLU A 440 -22.92 6.10 10.26
N TRP A 441 -21.83 6.86 10.16
CA TRP A 441 -21.90 8.32 10.14
C TRP A 441 -22.69 8.84 8.93
N VAL A 442 -22.45 8.29 7.72
CA VAL A 442 -23.20 8.67 6.50
C VAL A 442 -24.70 8.40 6.64
N GLU A 443 -25.09 7.29 7.31
CA GLU A 443 -26.51 6.98 7.54
C GLU A 443 -27.16 7.87 8.62
N SER A 444 -26.38 8.32 9.60
CA SER A 444 -26.87 9.11 10.74
C SER A 444 -26.83 10.63 10.51
N LEU A 445 -26.45 11.11 9.33
CA LEU A 445 -26.32 12.56 9.06
C LEU A 445 -27.66 13.29 9.23
N PRO A 446 -27.78 14.26 10.16
CA PRO A 446 -28.99 15.05 10.35
C PRO A 446 -29.05 16.19 9.31
N LEU A 447 -29.51 15.88 8.11
CA LEU A 447 -29.61 16.82 7.00
C LEU A 447 -31.01 17.41 6.90
N SER A 448 -31.09 18.71 6.62
CA SER A 448 -32.33 19.36 6.22
C SER A 448 -32.82 18.85 4.86
N SER A 449 -34.08 19.01 4.51
CA SER A 449 -34.62 18.59 3.22
C SER A 449 -33.87 19.17 2.03
N PHE A 450 -33.39 20.40 2.15
CA PHE A 450 -32.57 21.09 1.15
C PHE A 450 -31.17 20.47 1.02
N GLU A 451 -30.49 20.26 2.15
CA GLU A 451 -29.17 19.60 2.17
C GLU A 451 -29.25 18.17 1.65
N GLN A 452 -30.31 17.46 1.97
CA GLN A 452 -30.57 16.09 1.49
C GLN A 452 -30.77 16.05 -0.03
N ALA A 453 -31.51 17.00 -0.61
CA ALA A 453 -31.70 17.09 -2.06
C ALA A 453 -30.38 17.37 -2.79
N ILE A 454 -29.53 18.27 -2.26
CA ILE A 454 -28.23 18.59 -2.84
C ILE A 454 -27.24 17.42 -2.73
N ALA A 455 -27.26 16.69 -1.63
CA ALA A 455 -26.30 15.63 -1.32
C ALA A 455 -26.78 14.24 -1.82
N ALA A 456 -27.99 14.08 -2.32
CA ALA A 456 -28.62 12.79 -2.61
C ALA A 456 -27.75 11.86 -3.47
N ASP A 457 -27.26 12.33 -4.60
CA ASP A 457 -26.41 11.53 -5.50
C ASP A 457 -25.04 11.19 -4.88
N ILE A 458 -24.44 12.14 -4.15
CA ILE A 458 -23.15 11.94 -3.49
C ILE A 458 -23.30 10.88 -2.40
N LEU A 459 -24.34 10.97 -1.58
CA LEU A 459 -24.61 10.01 -0.50
C LEU A 459 -24.92 8.62 -1.05
N ARG A 460 -25.68 8.51 -2.15
CA ARG A 460 -25.96 7.25 -2.83
C ARG A 460 -24.65 6.57 -3.29
N GLN A 461 -23.75 7.32 -3.94
CA GLN A 461 -22.45 6.79 -4.39
C GLN A 461 -21.55 6.42 -3.20
N LEU A 462 -21.53 7.23 -2.13
CA LEU A 462 -20.77 6.92 -0.91
C LEU A 462 -21.27 5.61 -0.28
N ARG A 463 -22.57 5.44 -0.11
CA ARG A 463 -23.18 4.19 0.43
C ARG A 463 -22.81 2.97 -0.40
N SER A 464 -22.88 3.08 -1.72
CA SER A 464 -22.51 2.00 -2.63
C SER A 464 -21.02 1.60 -2.45
N LYS A 465 -20.09 2.57 -2.53
CA LYS A 465 -18.66 2.30 -2.40
C LYS A 465 -18.28 1.76 -1.02
N LEU A 466 -18.86 2.31 0.04
CA LEU A 466 -18.67 1.81 1.42
C LEU A 466 -19.22 0.40 1.60
N GLY A 467 -20.39 0.12 1.03
CA GLY A 467 -21.00 -1.21 1.03
C GLY A 467 -20.06 -2.25 0.40
N PHE A 468 -19.41 -1.93 -0.72
CA PHE A 468 -18.43 -2.85 -1.33
C PHE A 468 -17.19 -3.05 -0.47
N LEU A 469 -16.63 -1.98 0.12
CA LEU A 469 -15.48 -2.11 1.02
C LEU A 469 -15.80 -2.98 2.25
N ARG A 470 -16.99 -2.86 2.81
CA ARG A 470 -17.45 -3.71 3.93
C ARG A 470 -17.60 -5.17 3.48
N ARG A 471 -18.21 -5.41 2.33
CA ARG A 471 -18.40 -6.76 1.78
C ARG A 471 -17.09 -7.49 1.51
N VAL A 472 -16.03 -6.80 1.05
CA VAL A 472 -14.71 -7.41 0.89
C VAL A 472 -13.92 -7.53 2.21
N GLY A 473 -14.55 -7.30 3.37
CA GLY A 473 -13.92 -7.44 4.68
C GLY A 473 -12.93 -6.34 5.05
N LEU A 474 -13.06 -5.13 4.48
CA LEU A 474 -12.18 -3.99 4.75
C LEU A 474 -12.83 -2.93 5.66
N GLY A 475 -13.88 -3.29 6.40
CA GLY A 475 -14.60 -2.41 7.33
C GLY A 475 -13.71 -1.74 8.38
N TYR A 476 -12.63 -2.39 8.78
CA TYR A 476 -11.67 -1.91 9.77
C TYR A 476 -10.67 -0.88 9.26
N LEU A 477 -10.48 -0.71 7.93
CA LEU A 477 -9.55 0.26 7.36
C LEU A 477 -10.06 1.69 7.54
N THR A 478 -9.15 2.63 7.82
CA THR A 478 -9.46 4.05 7.76
C THR A 478 -9.27 4.58 6.34
N LEU A 479 -10.10 5.57 5.94
CA LEU A 479 -9.99 6.16 4.60
C LEU A 479 -8.66 6.93 4.40
N ASN A 480 -8.06 7.43 5.48
CA ASN A 480 -6.78 8.16 5.46
C ASN A 480 -5.55 7.23 5.45
N ARG A 481 -5.73 5.92 5.66
CA ARG A 481 -4.62 4.96 5.64
C ARG A 481 -3.90 4.99 4.29
N GLN A 482 -2.58 5.13 4.33
CA GLN A 482 -1.76 5.19 3.13
C GLN A 482 -1.73 3.83 2.44
N THR A 483 -1.95 3.81 1.12
CA THR A 483 -1.97 2.55 0.34
C THR A 483 -0.65 1.78 0.40
N LYS A 484 0.49 2.47 0.53
CA LYS A 484 1.80 1.83 0.69
C LYS A 484 1.95 1.00 1.99
N THR A 485 1.06 1.20 2.97
CA THR A 485 1.05 0.46 4.25
C THR A 485 0.08 -0.71 4.25
N LEU A 486 -0.64 -0.90 3.15
CA LEU A 486 -1.54 -2.04 2.99
C LEU A 486 -0.74 -3.30 2.67
N SER A 487 -1.19 -4.42 3.18
CA SER A 487 -0.74 -5.73 2.71
C SER A 487 -1.14 -5.95 1.24
N GLY A 488 -0.50 -6.90 0.56
CA GLY A 488 -0.85 -7.25 -0.82
C GLY A 488 -2.33 -7.58 -0.97
N GLY A 489 -2.87 -8.41 -0.09
CA GLY A 489 -4.28 -8.79 -0.10
C GLY A 489 -5.23 -7.63 0.24
N GLU A 490 -4.87 -6.72 1.17
CA GLU A 490 -5.67 -5.50 1.43
C GLU A 490 -5.72 -4.60 0.20
N ALA A 491 -4.58 -4.38 -0.47
CA ALA A 491 -4.51 -3.55 -1.67
C ALA A 491 -5.34 -4.15 -2.82
N GLN A 492 -5.28 -5.45 -3.01
CA GLN A 492 -6.06 -6.17 -4.03
C GLN A 492 -7.57 -6.08 -3.74
N ARG A 493 -7.99 -6.24 -2.49
CA ARG A 493 -9.40 -6.10 -2.09
C ARG A 493 -9.91 -4.66 -2.24
N VAL A 494 -9.08 -3.65 -1.97
CA VAL A 494 -9.42 -2.24 -2.27
C VAL A 494 -9.65 -2.06 -3.77
N ALA A 495 -8.78 -2.62 -4.61
CA ALA A 495 -8.94 -2.57 -6.07
C ALA A 495 -10.21 -3.31 -6.51
N LEU A 496 -10.48 -4.50 -5.96
CA LEU A 496 -11.71 -5.26 -6.24
C LEU A 496 -12.97 -4.48 -5.85
N ALA A 497 -13.02 -3.89 -4.65
CA ALA A 497 -14.14 -3.07 -4.19
C ALA A 497 -14.40 -1.87 -5.12
N ASN A 498 -13.33 -1.27 -5.66
CA ASN A 498 -13.47 -0.16 -6.60
C ASN A 498 -14.06 -0.61 -7.95
N GLN A 499 -13.64 -1.78 -8.45
CA GLN A 499 -14.18 -2.36 -9.69
C GLN A 499 -15.65 -2.78 -9.53
N LEU A 500 -16.01 -3.39 -8.40
CA LEU A 500 -17.40 -3.70 -8.06
C LEU A 500 -18.30 -2.47 -8.08
N GLY A 501 -17.75 -1.34 -7.59
CA GLY A 501 -18.45 -0.05 -7.59
C GLY A 501 -18.72 0.52 -8.98
N SER A 502 -18.04 0.04 -10.04
CA SER A 502 -18.25 0.50 -11.42
C SER A 502 -19.49 -0.07 -12.09
N GLN A 503 -20.12 -1.12 -11.54
CA GLN A 503 -21.30 -1.80 -12.06
C GLN A 503 -21.18 -2.19 -13.55
N LEU A 504 -19.99 -2.58 -13.99
CA LEU A 504 -19.76 -3.03 -15.36
C LEU A 504 -20.43 -4.39 -15.61
N VAL A 505 -20.99 -4.56 -16.78
CA VAL A 505 -21.64 -5.80 -17.25
C VAL A 505 -20.98 -6.26 -18.54
N GLY A 506 -20.95 -7.56 -18.79
CA GLY A 506 -20.30 -8.11 -19.98
C GLY A 506 -18.78 -7.98 -19.98
N THR A 507 -18.18 -7.91 -18.81
CA THR A 507 -16.74 -7.76 -18.61
C THR A 507 -16.10 -9.08 -18.19
N LEU A 508 -14.83 -9.28 -18.56
CA LEU A 508 -14.01 -10.39 -18.09
C LEU A 508 -13.09 -9.91 -16.96
N TYR A 509 -13.28 -10.42 -15.77
CA TYR A 509 -12.41 -10.18 -14.62
C TYR A 509 -11.39 -11.31 -14.51
N VAL A 510 -10.11 -10.97 -14.42
CA VAL A 510 -9.02 -11.92 -14.19
C VAL A 510 -8.35 -11.54 -12.87
N LEU A 511 -8.39 -12.45 -11.89
CA LEU A 511 -7.89 -12.21 -10.53
C LEU A 511 -6.71 -13.17 -10.23
N ASP A 512 -5.66 -12.62 -9.61
CA ASP A 512 -4.48 -13.37 -9.18
C ASP A 512 -4.54 -13.61 -7.66
N GLU A 513 -4.81 -14.84 -7.27
CA GLU A 513 -4.82 -15.32 -5.89
C GLU A 513 -5.53 -14.36 -4.91
N PRO A 514 -6.81 -14.00 -5.14
CA PRO A 514 -7.50 -12.99 -4.34
C PRO A 514 -7.73 -13.40 -2.87
N THR A 515 -7.50 -14.66 -2.50
CA THR A 515 -7.61 -15.16 -1.12
C THR A 515 -6.35 -14.93 -0.27
N ILE A 516 -5.28 -14.37 -0.83
CA ILE A 516 -4.03 -14.12 -0.10
C ILE A 516 -4.28 -13.25 1.13
N GLY A 517 -3.74 -13.70 2.28
CA GLY A 517 -3.88 -12.99 3.56
C GLY A 517 -5.29 -13.00 4.13
N LEU A 518 -6.18 -13.82 3.58
CA LEU A 518 -7.53 -14.02 4.09
C LEU A 518 -7.61 -15.16 5.09
N HIS A 519 -8.34 -14.93 6.15
CA HIS A 519 -8.82 -16.00 7.02
C HIS A 519 -9.92 -16.79 6.26
N ALA A 520 -10.07 -18.07 6.55
CA ALA A 520 -11.07 -18.93 5.90
C ALA A 520 -12.50 -18.34 5.91
N ARG A 521 -12.90 -17.65 6.99
CA ARG A 521 -14.15 -16.89 7.07
C ARG A 521 -14.26 -15.81 5.98
N ASP A 522 -13.19 -15.08 5.75
CA ASP A 522 -13.19 -13.96 4.80
C ASP A 522 -13.13 -14.47 3.34
N THR A 523 -12.57 -15.67 3.13
CA THR A 523 -12.60 -16.37 1.83
C THR A 523 -14.04 -16.69 1.38
N ASP A 524 -14.89 -17.17 2.29
CA ASP A 524 -16.29 -17.49 1.99
C ASP A 524 -17.06 -16.23 1.55
N PHE A 525 -16.83 -15.09 2.18
CA PHE A 525 -17.41 -13.81 1.77
C PHE A 525 -16.92 -13.37 0.37
N LEU A 526 -15.63 -13.52 0.11
CA LEU A 526 -15.06 -13.18 -1.21
C LEU A 526 -15.65 -14.05 -2.31
N ALA A 527 -15.80 -15.35 -2.08
CA ALA A 527 -16.44 -16.27 -3.02
C ALA A 527 -17.84 -15.81 -3.40
N GLY A 528 -18.67 -15.44 -2.40
CA GLY A 528 -20.00 -14.87 -2.64
C GLY A 528 -19.97 -13.61 -3.53
N ILE A 529 -18.99 -12.73 -3.34
CA ILE A 529 -18.84 -11.52 -4.16
C ILE A 529 -18.49 -11.86 -5.62
N LEU A 530 -17.63 -12.86 -5.84
CA LEU A 530 -17.28 -13.27 -7.20
C LEU A 530 -18.46 -13.89 -7.92
N HIS A 531 -19.32 -14.63 -7.22
CA HIS A 531 -20.59 -15.12 -7.77
C HIS A 531 -21.56 -13.98 -8.09
N ASP A 532 -21.71 -12.98 -7.21
CA ASP A 532 -22.53 -11.80 -7.51
C ASP A 532 -22.05 -11.06 -8.77
N LEU A 533 -20.72 -11.01 -9.01
CA LEU A 533 -20.16 -10.46 -10.26
C LEU A 533 -20.56 -11.31 -11.47
N ALA A 534 -20.47 -12.62 -11.36
CA ALA A 534 -20.85 -13.54 -12.43
C ALA A 534 -22.35 -13.45 -12.73
N ASP A 535 -23.20 -13.42 -11.71
CA ASP A 535 -24.66 -13.28 -11.81
C ASP A 535 -25.08 -11.94 -12.42
N ALA A 536 -24.28 -10.90 -12.24
CA ALA A 536 -24.44 -9.60 -12.91
C ALA A 536 -24.10 -9.64 -14.41
N GLY A 537 -23.77 -10.82 -14.97
CA GLY A 537 -23.47 -11.00 -16.39
C GLY A 537 -22.00 -10.82 -16.76
N ASN A 538 -21.09 -10.95 -15.81
CA ASN A 538 -19.65 -10.90 -16.02
C ASN A 538 -19.03 -12.29 -16.05
N THR A 539 -17.85 -12.43 -16.63
CA THR A 539 -17.06 -13.65 -16.59
C THR A 539 -15.92 -13.45 -15.60
N VAL A 540 -15.76 -14.37 -14.67
CA VAL A 540 -14.74 -14.28 -13.63
C VAL A 540 -13.77 -15.45 -13.76
N VAL A 541 -12.49 -15.14 -13.96
CA VAL A 541 -11.39 -16.11 -14.01
C VAL A 541 -10.46 -15.86 -12.84
N VAL A 542 -10.26 -16.84 -11.98
CA VAL A 542 -9.47 -16.73 -10.76
C VAL A 542 -8.32 -17.72 -10.81
N VAL A 543 -7.09 -17.25 -10.70
CA VAL A 543 -5.94 -18.12 -10.44
C VAL A 543 -5.90 -18.38 -8.95
N GLU A 544 -6.04 -19.65 -8.52
CA GLU A 544 -6.21 -19.95 -7.11
C GLU A 544 -5.60 -21.26 -6.62
N HIS A 545 -5.29 -21.27 -5.33
CA HIS A 545 -4.76 -22.40 -4.59
C HIS A 545 -5.52 -22.70 -3.29
N ASP A 546 -6.38 -21.77 -2.86
CA ASP A 546 -7.21 -21.98 -1.68
C ASP A 546 -8.31 -23.01 -1.95
N ARG A 547 -8.43 -23.99 -1.05
CA ARG A 547 -9.38 -25.10 -1.19
C ARG A 547 -10.83 -24.60 -1.31
N ARG A 548 -11.23 -23.67 -0.42
CA ARG A 548 -12.62 -23.18 -0.36
C ARG A 548 -12.99 -22.37 -1.60
N MET A 549 -12.08 -21.55 -2.07
CA MET A 549 -12.28 -20.75 -3.29
C MET A 549 -12.39 -21.68 -4.53
N ILE A 550 -11.54 -22.69 -4.63
CA ILE A 550 -11.61 -23.67 -5.74
C ILE A 550 -12.94 -24.43 -5.67
N GLU A 551 -13.32 -24.97 -4.49
CA GLU A 551 -14.58 -25.72 -4.31
C GLU A 551 -15.83 -24.86 -4.58
N SER A 552 -15.75 -23.54 -4.40
CA SER A 552 -16.86 -22.61 -4.66
C SER A 552 -17.03 -22.28 -6.14
N ALA A 553 -16.02 -22.47 -7.00
CA ALA A 553 -16.09 -22.14 -8.42
C ALA A 553 -17.08 -23.03 -9.19
N ASP A 554 -17.66 -22.50 -10.27
CA ASP A 554 -18.58 -23.24 -11.15
C ASP A 554 -17.82 -24.16 -12.10
N TYR A 555 -16.66 -23.72 -12.56
CA TYR A 555 -15.80 -24.39 -13.53
C TYR A 555 -14.35 -24.38 -13.06
N ALA A 556 -13.62 -25.43 -13.31
CA ALA A 556 -12.21 -25.53 -12.93
C ALA A 556 -11.33 -25.98 -14.10
N VAL A 557 -10.13 -25.38 -14.17
CA VAL A 557 -9.08 -25.69 -15.14
C VAL A 557 -7.79 -26.00 -14.38
N GLU A 558 -7.27 -27.22 -14.48
CA GLU A 558 -5.98 -27.57 -13.90
C GLU A 558 -4.88 -27.62 -14.97
N LEU A 559 -3.83 -26.82 -14.74
CA LEU A 559 -2.60 -26.85 -15.53
C LEU A 559 -1.52 -27.69 -14.84
N GLY A 560 -0.82 -28.48 -15.66
CA GLY A 560 0.21 -29.35 -15.16
C GLY A 560 0.89 -30.14 -16.28
N PRO A 561 1.24 -31.40 -16.01
CA PRO A 561 1.18 -32.13 -14.74
C PRO A 561 2.27 -31.69 -13.73
N HIS A 562 3.32 -31.01 -14.23
CA HIS A 562 4.49 -30.59 -13.46
C HIS A 562 4.75 -29.08 -13.63
N SER A 563 5.80 -28.57 -13.01
CA SER A 563 6.26 -27.19 -13.14
C SER A 563 7.22 -26.98 -14.33
N GLY A 564 7.35 -25.73 -14.79
CA GLY A 564 8.30 -25.29 -15.82
C GLY A 564 8.04 -25.94 -17.18
N GLU A 565 9.10 -26.41 -17.85
CA GLU A 565 9.02 -27.03 -19.19
C GLU A 565 8.24 -28.35 -19.21
N LYS A 566 8.13 -29.02 -18.07
CA LYS A 566 7.33 -30.26 -17.93
C LYS A 566 5.86 -29.96 -17.61
N GLY A 567 5.49 -28.71 -17.43
CA GLY A 567 4.12 -28.24 -17.27
C GLY A 567 3.53 -27.71 -18.59
N GLY A 568 2.58 -26.78 -18.47
CA GLY A 568 2.00 -26.06 -19.61
C GLY A 568 0.94 -26.79 -20.39
N GLU A 569 0.40 -27.89 -19.87
CA GLU A 569 -0.68 -28.69 -20.48
C GLU A 569 -1.96 -28.58 -19.65
N ILE A 570 -3.13 -28.71 -20.28
CA ILE A 570 -4.40 -28.86 -19.57
C ILE A 570 -4.51 -30.31 -19.08
N VAL A 571 -4.56 -30.48 -17.78
CA VAL A 571 -4.80 -31.79 -17.16
C VAL A 571 -6.29 -32.11 -17.12
N CYS A 572 -7.09 -31.14 -16.72
CA CYS A 572 -8.53 -31.23 -16.67
C CYS A 572 -9.15 -29.84 -16.87
N ALA A 573 -10.28 -29.75 -17.58
CA ALA A 573 -11.11 -28.57 -17.71
C ALA A 573 -12.57 -29.02 -17.73
N ALA A 574 -13.31 -28.75 -16.66
CA ALA A 574 -14.66 -29.29 -16.49
C ALA A 574 -15.47 -28.48 -15.45
N SER A 575 -16.78 -28.73 -15.39
CA SER A 575 -17.60 -28.26 -14.28
C SER A 575 -17.01 -28.74 -12.93
N MET A 576 -17.19 -27.99 -11.85
CA MET A 576 -16.61 -28.33 -10.55
C MET A 576 -17.03 -29.76 -10.11
N ARG A 577 -18.25 -30.15 -10.40
CA ARG A 577 -18.76 -31.49 -10.08
C ARG A 577 -17.97 -32.60 -10.80
N GLU A 578 -17.65 -32.40 -12.06
CA GLU A 578 -16.88 -33.36 -12.88
C GLU A 578 -15.38 -33.28 -12.53
N PHE A 579 -14.87 -32.05 -12.31
CA PHE A 579 -13.48 -31.83 -11.92
C PHE A 579 -13.09 -32.59 -10.66
N ILE A 580 -13.94 -32.52 -9.63
CA ILE A 580 -13.69 -33.27 -8.37
C ILE A 580 -13.60 -34.76 -8.61
N GLN A 581 -14.28 -35.30 -9.61
CA GLN A 581 -14.24 -36.74 -9.93
C GLN A 581 -13.05 -37.14 -10.82
N ASP A 582 -12.37 -36.20 -11.46
CA ASP A 582 -11.23 -36.50 -12.33
C ASP A 582 -10.01 -37.01 -11.53
N ARG A 583 -9.57 -38.21 -11.86
CA ARG A 583 -8.41 -38.84 -11.19
C ARG A 583 -7.07 -38.36 -11.69
N ARG A 584 -7.01 -37.70 -12.83
CA ARG A 584 -5.78 -37.10 -13.40
C ARG A 584 -5.39 -35.82 -12.70
N ALA A 585 -6.39 -35.05 -12.26
CA ALA A 585 -6.19 -33.77 -11.60
C ALA A 585 -5.62 -33.94 -10.19
N THR A 586 -4.44 -33.37 -9.96
CA THR A 586 -3.76 -33.42 -8.66
C THR A 586 -4.55 -32.67 -7.61
N THR A 587 -5.05 -31.48 -7.95
CA THR A 587 -5.90 -30.67 -7.07
C THR A 587 -7.14 -31.48 -6.64
N ALA A 588 -7.82 -32.14 -7.58
CA ALA A 588 -9.00 -32.92 -7.28
C ALA A 588 -8.74 -34.08 -6.29
N ARG A 589 -7.54 -34.71 -6.33
CA ARG A 589 -7.17 -35.73 -5.33
C ARG A 589 -7.07 -35.17 -3.91
N TYR A 590 -6.56 -33.94 -3.76
CA TYR A 590 -6.55 -33.22 -2.47
C TYR A 590 -7.97 -32.83 -2.03
N LEU A 591 -8.81 -32.34 -2.94
CA LEU A 591 -10.21 -32.00 -2.63
C LEU A 591 -11.01 -33.21 -2.16
N ARG A 592 -10.83 -34.39 -2.78
CA ARG A 592 -11.47 -35.63 -2.34
C ARG A 592 -10.86 -36.24 -1.07
N GLY A 593 -9.75 -35.67 -0.55
CA GLY A 593 -9.03 -36.20 0.61
C GLY A 593 -8.25 -37.51 0.35
N GLU A 594 -8.07 -37.91 -0.93
CA GLU A 594 -7.22 -39.04 -1.32
C GLU A 594 -5.74 -38.76 -1.01
N GLU A 595 -5.32 -37.52 -1.20
CA GLU A 595 -4.03 -37.00 -0.75
C GLU A 595 -4.24 -36.00 0.37
N ARG A 596 -3.42 -36.10 1.40
CA ARG A 596 -3.46 -35.18 2.56
C ARG A 596 -2.06 -34.73 2.94
N ILE A 597 -1.94 -33.52 3.47
CA ILE A 597 -0.71 -33.06 4.10
C ILE A 597 -0.61 -33.73 5.48
N SER A 598 0.44 -34.54 5.66
CA SER A 598 0.62 -35.29 6.90
C SER A 598 0.85 -34.39 8.10
N GLN A 599 0.07 -34.61 9.15
CA GLN A 599 0.27 -33.93 10.44
C GLN A 599 1.35 -34.64 11.27
N PRO A 600 2.07 -33.90 12.13
CA PRO A 600 3.02 -34.53 13.07
C PRO A 600 2.30 -35.49 14.01
N ARG A 601 2.81 -36.72 14.12
CA ARG A 601 2.26 -37.76 15.05
C ARG A 601 2.36 -37.31 16.52
N SER A 602 3.33 -36.51 16.86
CA SER A 602 3.52 -35.94 18.20
C SER A 602 3.96 -34.47 18.09
N ARG A 603 3.42 -33.64 18.98
CA ARG A 603 3.81 -32.22 19.07
C ARG A 603 5.06 -32.06 19.92
N ARG A 604 5.94 -31.16 19.55
CA ARG A 604 7.12 -30.80 20.35
C ARG A 604 6.68 -30.14 21.65
N SER A 605 7.42 -30.35 22.72
CA SER A 605 7.21 -29.70 24.02
C SER A 605 8.04 -28.43 24.19
N GLY A 606 8.84 -28.07 23.17
CA GLY A 606 9.82 -26.98 23.27
C GLY A 606 11.05 -27.34 24.11
N ASN A 607 11.87 -26.36 24.40
CA ASN A 607 13.09 -26.52 25.18
C ASN A 607 12.93 -26.03 26.66
N GLY A 608 11.71 -25.80 27.11
CA GLY A 608 11.39 -25.30 28.46
C GLY A 608 11.63 -23.79 28.66
N LYS A 609 12.14 -23.07 27.64
CA LYS A 609 12.38 -21.62 27.70
C LYS A 609 11.24 -20.88 26.98
N MET A 610 11.01 -19.63 27.38
CA MET A 610 9.95 -18.80 26.80
C MET A 610 10.47 -17.39 26.51
N LEU A 611 9.99 -16.79 25.45
CA LEU A 611 10.02 -15.36 25.22
C LEU A 611 8.65 -14.79 25.63
N VAL A 612 8.63 -13.74 26.43
CA VAL A 612 7.40 -13.15 26.96
C VAL A 612 7.34 -11.67 26.60
N ILE A 613 6.27 -11.26 25.95
CA ILE A 613 5.95 -9.85 25.69
C ILE A 613 4.83 -9.46 26.64
N ALA A 614 5.04 -8.42 27.42
CA ALA A 614 4.05 -7.91 28.38
C ALA A 614 3.62 -6.50 27.99
N GLY A 615 2.32 -6.28 27.96
CA GLY A 615 1.75 -4.97 27.77
C GLY A 615 1.88 -4.40 26.37
N ALA A 616 1.75 -5.21 25.31
CA ALA A 616 1.76 -4.71 23.92
C ALA A 616 0.50 -3.91 23.63
N THR A 617 0.68 -2.63 23.18
CA THR A 617 -0.40 -1.66 22.98
C THR A 617 -0.28 -0.92 21.63
N GLU A 618 0.56 -1.40 20.73
CA GLU A 618 0.72 -0.76 19.43
C GLU A 618 -0.52 -0.95 18.54
N HIS A 619 -0.92 0.08 17.81
CA HIS A 619 -2.08 0.13 16.95
C HIS A 619 -3.36 -0.36 17.67
N ASN A 620 -3.93 -1.49 17.21
CA ASN A 620 -5.15 -2.06 17.80
C ASN A 620 -4.90 -3.05 18.94
N LEU A 621 -3.65 -3.36 19.31
CA LEU A 621 -3.34 -4.30 20.38
C LEU A 621 -3.78 -3.76 21.76
N LYS A 622 -4.44 -4.62 22.56
CA LYS A 622 -5.08 -4.24 23.83
C LYS A 622 -4.34 -4.82 25.03
N ASP A 623 -3.20 -4.22 25.41
CA ASP A 623 -2.38 -4.57 26.57
C ASP A 623 -2.07 -6.07 26.63
N LEU A 624 -1.58 -6.63 25.51
CA LEU A 624 -1.40 -8.07 25.36
C LEU A 624 -0.27 -8.60 26.23
N PHE A 625 -0.53 -9.77 26.82
CA PHE A 625 0.46 -10.62 27.42
C PHE A 625 0.63 -11.88 26.57
N VAL A 626 1.78 -12.01 25.91
CA VAL A 626 2.03 -13.07 24.91
C VAL A 626 3.18 -13.96 25.36
N ARG A 627 2.96 -15.27 25.35
CA ARG A 627 3.96 -16.27 25.64
C ARG A 627 4.37 -17.02 24.38
N ILE A 628 5.65 -17.01 24.05
CA ILE A 628 6.22 -17.66 22.87
C ILE A 628 7.18 -18.76 23.36
N PRO A 629 6.75 -20.03 23.37
CA PRO A 629 7.60 -21.13 23.76
C PRO A 629 8.73 -21.37 22.74
N LEU A 630 9.98 -21.47 23.22
CA LEU A 630 11.14 -21.63 22.34
C LEU A 630 11.37 -23.09 21.94
N GLY A 631 11.97 -23.29 20.76
CA GLY A 631 12.20 -24.61 20.19
C GLY A 631 10.94 -25.26 19.59
N MET A 632 9.94 -24.47 19.22
CA MET A 632 8.67 -24.93 18.67
C MET A 632 8.35 -24.25 17.33
N PHE A 633 7.44 -24.86 16.58
CA PHE A 633 6.77 -24.26 15.43
C PHE A 633 5.47 -23.61 15.91
N ILE A 634 5.40 -22.29 15.86
CA ILE A 634 4.31 -21.48 16.37
C ILE A 634 3.59 -20.80 15.22
N CYS A 635 2.27 -20.95 15.12
CA CYS A 635 1.44 -20.18 14.21
C CYS A 635 0.73 -19.04 14.95
N VAL A 636 0.84 -17.83 14.41
CA VAL A 636 0.03 -16.67 14.81
C VAL A 636 -1.11 -16.55 13.81
N THR A 637 -2.34 -16.72 14.27
CA THR A 637 -3.56 -16.82 13.46
C THR A 637 -4.57 -15.74 13.83
N GLY A 638 -5.69 -15.69 13.13
CA GLY A 638 -6.80 -14.77 13.38
C GLY A 638 -7.30 -14.08 12.14
N VAL A 639 -8.46 -13.45 12.21
CA VAL A 639 -9.10 -12.75 11.09
C VAL A 639 -8.24 -11.59 10.57
N SER A 640 -8.56 -11.12 9.35
CA SER A 640 -7.87 -9.97 8.76
C SER A 640 -8.03 -8.73 9.65
N GLY A 641 -6.92 -7.98 9.85
CA GLY A 641 -6.93 -6.79 10.72
C GLY A 641 -6.95 -7.05 12.23
N SER A 642 -6.84 -8.31 12.71
CA SER A 642 -6.83 -8.63 14.16
C SER A 642 -5.57 -8.21 14.91
N GLY A 643 -4.52 -7.72 14.21
CA GLY A 643 -3.28 -7.23 14.81
C GLY A 643 -2.08 -8.20 14.73
N LYS A 644 -2.16 -9.25 13.90
CA LYS A 644 -1.09 -10.25 13.72
C LYS A 644 0.26 -9.63 13.36
N SER A 645 0.32 -8.84 12.29
CA SER A 645 1.55 -8.20 11.82
C SER A 645 2.08 -7.18 12.83
N THR A 646 1.18 -6.45 13.52
CA THR A 646 1.54 -5.53 14.61
C THR A 646 2.21 -6.26 15.78
N LEU A 647 1.69 -7.44 16.15
CA LEU A 647 2.30 -8.24 17.22
C LEU A 647 3.63 -8.84 16.75
N VAL A 648 3.66 -9.46 15.57
CA VAL A 648 4.79 -10.29 15.13
C VAL A 648 5.91 -9.43 14.53
N GLU A 649 5.59 -8.48 13.66
CA GLU A 649 6.59 -7.66 12.98
C GLU A 649 6.95 -6.42 13.80
N ASP A 650 5.94 -5.54 14.10
CA ASP A 650 6.22 -4.26 14.74
C ASP A 650 6.69 -4.43 16.19
N THR A 651 6.10 -5.38 16.94
CA THR A 651 6.41 -5.56 18.36
C THR A 651 7.50 -6.61 18.58
N LEU A 652 7.29 -7.87 18.17
CA LEU A 652 8.22 -8.96 18.43
C LEU A 652 9.53 -8.80 17.63
N TYR A 653 9.43 -8.75 16.30
CA TYR A 653 10.62 -8.72 15.44
C TYR A 653 11.49 -7.50 15.72
N ARG A 654 10.92 -6.30 15.64
CA ARG A 654 11.69 -5.05 15.77
C ARG A 654 12.34 -4.91 17.15
N SER A 655 11.66 -5.38 18.21
CA SER A 655 12.23 -5.36 19.58
C SER A 655 13.43 -6.29 19.72
N VAL A 656 13.31 -7.52 19.24
CA VAL A 656 14.40 -8.51 19.31
C VAL A 656 15.52 -8.15 18.34
N ALA A 657 15.21 -7.69 17.11
CA ALA A 657 16.19 -7.24 16.11
C ALA A 657 17.03 -6.05 16.63
N ARG A 658 16.38 -5.12 17.36
CA ARG A 658 17.07 -4.00 18.02
C ARG A 658 18.01 -4.50 19.14
N ALA A 659 17.57 -5.45 19.95
CA ALA A 659 18.40 -6.04 21.00
C ALA A 659 19.66 -6.72 20.40
N PHE A 660 19.54 -7.38 19.26
CA PHE A 660 20.65 -7.98 18.52
C PHE A 660 21.39 -7.01 17.58
N ARG A 661 20.98 -5.74 17.50
CA ARG A 661 21.57 -4.70 16.61
C ARG A 661 21.53 -5.08 15.14
N VAL A 662 20.53 -5.83 14.73
CA VAL A 662 20.30 -6.21 13.31
C VAL A 662 19.69 -5.04 12.57
N GLU A 663 18.70 -4.39 13.17
CA GLU A 663 17.99 -3.23 12.61
C GLU A 663 17.67 -2.21 13.72
N SER A 664 17.53 -0.94 13.32
CA SER A 664 17.21 0.18 14.20
C SER A 664 15.88 0.83 13.83
N LEU A 665 14.87 0.02 13.45
CA LEU A 665 13.52 0.52 13.13
C LEU A 665 12.74 0.85 14.42
N PRO A 666 11.76 1.78 14.35
CA PRO A 666 10.85 2.05 15.46
C PRO A 666 10.14 0.77 15.90
N MET A 667 10.09 0.55 17.21
CA MET A 667 9.41 -0.62 17.80
C MET A 667 7.96 -0.28 18.13
N GLY A 668 7.09 -1.29 18.12
CA GLY A 668 5.75 -1.17 18.68
C GLY A 668 5.79 -0.90 20.20
N ARG A 669 4.76 -0.28 20.74
CA ARG A 669 4.65 0.05 22.16
C ARG A 669 4.34 -1.18 22.99
N PHE A 670 5.16 -1.43 24.01
CA PHE A 670 4.97 -2.50 24.99
C PHE A 670 5.64 -2.12 26.33
N LYS A 671 5.28 -2.82 27.43
CA LYS A 671 5.85 -2.56 28.76
C LYS A 671 7.18 -3.26 28.96
N ALA A 672 7.28 -4.53 28.59
CA ALA A 672 8.50 -5.31 28.78
C ALA A 672 8.55 -6.51 27.82
N ILE A 673 9.77 -6.91 27.46
CA ILE A 673 10.06 -8.18 26.80
C ILE A 673 11.12 -8.94 27.61
N LYS A 674 10.91 -10.24 27.85
CA LYS A 674 11.81 -11.10 28.64
C LYS A 674 12.12 -12.37 27.86
N GLY A 675 13.29 -12.95 28.08
CA GLY A 675 13.70 -14.21 27.47
C GLY A 675 14.53 -14.04 26.20
N ILE A 676 14.90 -12.80 25.81
CA ILE A 676 15.78 -12.52 24.66
C ILE A 676 17.14 -13.17 24.85
N GLU A 677 17.63 -13.27 26.07
CA GLU A 677 18.89 -13.90 26.46
C GLU A 677 18.98 -15.40 26.09
N HIS A 678 17.85 -16.04 25.81
CA HIS A 678 17.79 -17.44 25.38
C HIS A 678 18.00 -17.60 23.87
N LEU A 679 18.00 -16.49 23.12
CA LEU A 679 18.18 -16.47 21.68
C LEU A 679 19.62 -16.09 21.32
N LYS A 680 20.10 -16.59 20.18
CA LYS A 680 21.39 -16.21 19.59
C LYS A 680 21.25 -15.28 18.37
N GLY A 681 20.04 -15.09 17.88
CA GLY A 681 19.76 -14.21 16.76
C GLY A 681 18.30 -14.26 16.35
N ILE A 682 17.96 -13.37 15.42
CA ILE A 682 16.64 -13.27 14.80
C ILE A 682 16.76 -13.13 13.30
N ARG A 683 15.81 -13.69 12.56
CA ARG A 683 15.69 -13.57 11.10
C ARG A 683 14.25 -13.34 10.71
N LEU A 684 14.00 -12.31 9.90
CA LEU A 684 12.71 -12.07 9.25
C LEU A 684 12.79 -12.56 7.80
N ILE A 685 11.82 -13.37 7.40
CA ILE A 685 11.66 -13.89 6.04
C ILE A 685 10.32 -13.38 5.52
N ASP A 686 10.38 -12.22 4.86
CA ASP A 686 9.24 -11.52 4.27
C ASP A 686 9.13 -11.80 2.75
N GLN A 687 8.05 -11.33 2.15
CA GLN A 687 7.77 -11.46 0.71
C GLN A 687 8.46 -10.39 -0.15
N GLN A 688 9.28 -9.52 0.42
CA GLN A 688 9.98 -8.49 -0.35
C GLN A 688 10.95 -9.09 -1.37
N PRO A 689 11.15 -8.45 -2.53
CA PRO A 689 12.10 -8.94 -3.53
C PRO A 689 13.52 -9.09 -2.96
N ILE A 690 14.23 -10.13 -3.39
CA ILE A 690 15.63 -10.40 -2.99
C ILE A 690 16.64 -9.40 -3.57
N GLY A 691 16.20 -8.50 -4.44
CA GLY A 691 17.00 -7.42 -5.03
C GLY A 691 16.15 -6.53 -5.92
N ARG A 692 16.60 -5.29 -6.07
CA ARG A 692 15.88 -4.25 -6.84
C ARG A 692 16.44 -4.05 -8.25
N THR A 693 17.40 -4.88 -8.68
CA THR A 693 18.04 -4.75 -9.99
C THR A 693 17.92 -6.04 -10.79
N PRO A 694 17.86 -5.98 -12.13
CA PRO A 694 17.84 -7.18 -12.98
C PRO A 694 19.07 -8.08 -12.86
N ARG A 695 20.14 -7.61 -12.20
CA ARG A 695 21.38 -8.38 -11.92
C ARG A 695 21.23 -9.33 -10.72
N SER A 696 20.28 -9.07 -9.82
CA SER A 696 19.99 -10.00 -8.73
C SER A 696 19.26 -11.22 -9.29
N ASN A 697 19.67 -12.41 -8.88
CA ASN A 697 19.07 -13.66 -9.33
C ASN A 697 19.28 -14.79 -8.29
N PRO A 698 18.55 -15.92 -8.40
CA PRO A 698 18.60 -17.00 -7.43
C PRO A 698 20.00 -17.53 -7.14
N ILE A 699 20.82 -17.73 -8.18
CA ILE A 699 22.15 -18.34 -8.03
C ILE A 699 23.15 -17.41 -7.33
N THR A 700 23.03 -16.08 -7.51
CA THR A 700 23.87 -15.11 -6.79
C THR A 700 23.43 -14.94 -5.35
N TYR A 701 22.13 -14.96 -5.08
CA TYR A 701 21.58 -14.84 -3.74
C TYR A 701 22.06 -15.99 -2.83
N LEU A 702 22.07 -17.21 -3.34
CA LEU A 702 22.59 -18.39 -2.65
C LEU A 702 24.13 -18.45 -2.60
N LYS A 703 24.83 -17.47 -3.17
CA LYS A 703 26.31 -17.50 -3.32
C LYS A 703 26.79 -18.80 -3.99
N ALA A 704 26.01 -19.33 -4.91
CA ALA A 704 26.34 -20.54 -5.67
C ALA A 704 27.04 -20.21 -6.99
N PHE A 705 26.86 -19.00 -7.51
CA PHE A 705 27.52 -18.55 -8.74
C PHE A 705 29.04 -18.51 -8.64
N ASP A 706 29.59 -18.32 -7.45
CA ASP A 706 31.03 -18.31 -7.22
C ASP A 706 31.69 -19.66 -7.58
N GLU A 707 31.03 -20.77 -7.30
CA GLU A 707 31.49 -22.09 -7.69
C GLU A 707 31.47 -22.25 -9.22
N ILE A 708 30.40 -21.82 -9.88
CA ILE A 708 30.26 -21.86 -11.35
C ILE A 708 31.37 -21.02 -12.00
N ARG A 709 31.65 -19.82 -11.51
CA ARG A 709 32.69 -18.94 -12.03
C ARG A 709 34.09 -19.58 -11.90
N ARG A 710 34.36 -20.29 -10.79
CA ARG A 710 35.61 -21.03 -10.61
C ARG A 710 35.74 -22.17 -11.58
N LEU A 711 34.68 -22.93 -11.84
CA LEU A 711 34.67 -24.03 -12.81
C LEU A 711 34.98 -23.52 -14.22
N PHE A 712 34.33 -22.44 -14.67
CA PHE A 712 34.63 -21.88 -15.99
C PHE A 712 36.04 -21.30 -16.10
N ALA A 713 36.54 -20.69 -15.04
CA ALA A 713 37.94 -20.17 -15.03
C ALA A 713 38.99 -21.27 -15.00
N SER A 714 38.62 -22.50 -14.58
CA SER A 714 39.52 -23.65 -14.59
C SER A 714 39.61 -24.41 -15.94
N GLU A 715 38.73 -24.04 -16.91
CA GLU A 715 38.76 -24.62 -18.23
C GLU A 715 40.08 -24.25 -18.99
N ARG A 716 40.58 -25.21 -19.77
CA ARG A 716 41.87 -25.06 -20.48
C ARG A 716 41.90 -23.80 -21.34
N GLU A 717 40.83 -23.50 -22.04
CA GLU A 717 40.74 -22.36 -22.93
C GLU A 717 40.69 -21.03 -22.12
N ALA A 718 40.02 -21.02 -20.98
CA ALA A 718 39.99 -19.86 -20.06
C ALA A 718 41.39 -19.58 -19.50
N LEU A 719 42.15 -20.62 -19.11
CA LEU A 719 43.50 -20.51 -18.62
C LEU A 719 44.48 -19.98 -19.71
N ARG A 720 44.30 -20.43 -20.96
CA ARG A 720 45.11 -19.93 -22.10
C ARG A 720 44.89 -18.44 -22.35
N GLN A 721 43.65 -17.99 -22.20
CA GLN A 721 43.31 -16.58 -22.42
C GLN A 721 43.51 -15.71 -21.17
N GLY A 722 43.99 -16.26 -20.06
CA GLY A 722 44.23 -15.55 -18.82
C GLY A 722 42.92 -15.10 -18.10
N PHE A 723 41.80 -15.78 -18.37
CA PHE A 723 40.53 -15.44 -17.73
C PHE A 723 40.48 -15.94 -16.29
N THR A 724 40.17 -15.01 -15.39
CA THR A 724 39.98 -15.26 -13.95
C THR A 724 38.49 -15.48 -13.65
N PRO A 725 38.10 -15.97 -12.48
CA PRO A 725 36.67 -16.03 -12.08
C PRO A 725 35.91 -14.70 -12.19
N GLY A 726 36.61 -13.56 -12.14
CA GLY A 726 36.02 -12.23 -12.33
C GLY A 726 35.48 -12.01 -13.74
N HIS A 727 36.11 -12.58 -14.77
CA HIS A 727 35.65 -12.45 -16.16
C HIS A 727 34.34 -13.18 -16.43
N PHE A 728 33.99 -14.18 -15.63
CA PHE A 728 32.73 -14.90 -15.68
C PHE A 728 31.65 -14.29 -14.76
N SER A 729 31.89 -13.06 -14.29
CA SER A 729 30.92 -12.31 -13.48
C SER A 729 30.21 -11.25 -14.33
N PHE A 730 28.88 -11.27 -14.34
CA PHE A 730 28.10 -10.19 -14.96
C PHE A 730 28.01 -8.93 -14.09
N ASN A 731 28.48 -8.98 -12.83
CA ASN A 731 28.55 -7.82 -11.92
C ASN A 731 29.90 -7.08 -11.96
N ALA A 732 30.99 -7.73 -12.43
CA ALA A 732 32.31 -7.16 -12.49
C ALA A 732 32.68 -6.75 -13.93
N ALA A 733 33.48 -5.68 -14.07
CA ALA A 733 34.03 -5.31 -15.35
C ALA A 733 35.02 -6.39 -15.86
N GLY A 734 35.21 -6.45 -17.17
CA GLY A 734 36.13 -7.40 -17.83
C GLY A 734 35.41 -8.33 -18.79
N GLY A 735 34.52 -9.20 -18.30
CA GLY A 735 33.81 -10.15 -19.16
C GLY A 735 32.34 -9.87 -19.42
N ARG A 736 31.73 -8.93 -18.71
CA ARG A 736 30.33 -8.56 -18.93
C ARG A 736 30.12 -7.71 -20.19
N CYS A 737 28.95 -7.78 -20.79
CA CYS A 737 28.55 -6.86 -21.86
C CYS A 737 28.64 -5.41 -21.35
N GLU A 738 29.30 -4.54 -22.09
CA GLU A 738 29.50 -3.14 -21.68
C GLU A 738 28.24 -2.31 -21.86
N ARG A 739 27.41 -2.61 -22.86
CA ARG A 739 26.19 -1.85 -23.17
C ARG A 739 25.17 -1.98 -22.03
N CYS A 740 24.78 -3.20 -21.65
CA CYS A 740 23.82 -3.45 -20.58
C CYS A 740 24.49 -3.63 -19.21
N GLU A 741 25.80 -3.49 -19.13
CA GLU A 741 26.61 -3.72 -17.93
C GLU A 741 26.31 -5.05 -17.21
N GLY A 742 25.98 -6.09 -17.97
CA GLY A 742 25.70 -7.45 -17.47
C GLY A 742 24.28 -7.67 -16.97
N SER A 743 23.35 -6.70 -17.12
CA SER A 743 21.94 -6.90 -16.80
C SER A 743 21.25 -7.86 -17.79
N GLY A 744 21.72 -7.91 -19.06
CA GLY A 744 21.08 -8.61 -20.16
C GLY A 744 19.92 -7.84 -20.78
N VAL A 745 19.46 -6.80 -20.13
CA VAL A 745 18.31 -5.97 -20.55
C VAL A 745 18.67 -4.49 -20.51
N GLU A 746 18.01 -3.70 -21.30
CA GLU A 746 18.07 -2.24 -21.27
C GLU A 746 16.74 -1.71 -20.71
N LYS A 747 16.83 -0.74 -19.80
CA LYS A 747 15.70 -0.11 -19.16
C LYS A 747 15.20 1.02 -20.06
N LEU A 748 13.96 0.96 -20.48
CA LEU A 748 13.23 2.04 -21.13
C LEU A 748 12.40 2.75 -20.07
N GLU A 749 12.80 3.96 -19.71
CA GLU A 749 12.09 4.77 -18.70
C GLU A 749 10.81 5.34 -19.34
N MET A 750 9.67 5.01 -18.73
CA MET A 750 8.36 5.51 -19.14
C MET A 750 7.89 6.56 -18.13
N TYR A 751 7.57 7.78 -18.60
CA TYR A 751 7.21 8.90 -17.72
C TYR A 751 5.91 8.71 -16.93
N PHE A 752 4.99 7.89 -17.45
CA PHE A 752 3.65 7.68 -16.86
C PHE A 752 3.34 6.23 -16.50
N PHE A 753 4.22 5.28 -16.87
CA PHE A 753 4.02 3.84 -16.73
C PHE A 753 5.22 3.17 -16.04
N GLU A 754 5.12 1.88 -15.77
CA GLU A 754 6.26 1.12 -15.27
C GLU A 754 7.36 1.03 -16.32
N ASP A 755 8.62 1.02 -15.84
CA ASP A 755 9.79 0.88 -16.72
C ASP A 755 9.76 -0.45 -17.48
N ILE A 756 9.94 -0.41 -18.79
CA ILE A 756 10.01 -1.60 -19.64
C ILE A 756 11.46 -2.07 -19.74
N TYR A 757 11.66 -3.37 -19.67
CA TYR A 757 12.98 -3.99 -19.83
C TYR A 757 13.03 -4.77 -21.15
N ALA A 758 13.72 -4.25 -22.16
CA ALA A 758 13.95 -4.93 -23.43
C ALA A 758 15.29 -5.70 -23.42
N PRO A 759 15.40 -6.83 -24.12
CA PRO A 759 16.69 -7.51 -24.31
C PRO A 759 17.73 -6.56 -24.88
N CYS A 760 18.96 -6.58 -24.34
CA CYS A 760 20.04 -5.74 -24.84
C CYS A 760 20.40 -6.10 -26.30
N GLU A 761 20.40 -5.13 -27.20
CA GLU A 761 20.67 -5.31 -28.62
C GLU A 761 22.06 -5.90 -28.93
N VAL A 762 23.07 -5.59 -28.10
CA VAL A 762 24.46 -6.03 -28.29
C VAL A 762 24.68 -7.47 -27.85
N CYS A 763 24.15 -7.88 -26.70
CA CYS A 763 24.36 -9.22 -26.18
C CYS A 763 23.13 -10.14 -26.29
N GLU A 764 22.00 -9.64 -26.82
CA GLU A 764 20.77 -10.42 -27.02
C GLU A 764 20.33 -11.15 -25.73
N GLY A 765 20.45 -10.49 -24.58
CA GLY A 765 20.13 -11.08 -23.28
C GLY A 765 21.24 -11.97 -22.69
N ARG A 766 22.33 -12.26 -23.41
CA ARG A 766 23.40 -13.18 -22.98
C ARG A 766 24.32 -12.65 -21.88
N ARG A 767 24.27 -11.36 -21.54
CA ARG A 767 24.98 -10.69 -20.43
C ARG A 767 26.50 -10.57 -20.54
N PHE A 768 27.17 -11.36 -21.37
CA PHE A 768 28.63 -11.45 -21.47
C PHE A 768 29.13 -11.04 -22.84
N LYS A 769 30.44 -10.75 -22.92
CA LYS A 769 31.15 -10.52 -24.16
C LYS A 769 31.27 -11.81 -24.98
N PRO A 770 31.37 -11.72 -26.32
CA PRO A 770 31.48 -12.91 -27.18
C PRO A 770 32.69 -13.80 -26.83
N GLU A 771 33.81 -13.25 -26.38
CA GLU A 771 35.03 -14.01 -26.02
C GLU A 771 34.74 -14.91 -24.82
N ILE A 772 34.00 -14.45 -23.82
CA ILE A 772 33.66 -15.23 -22.63
C ILE A 772 32.67 -16.33 -22.97
N LEU A 773 31.78 -16.09 -23.92
CA LEU A 773 30.79 -17.08 -24.38
C LEU A 773 31.41 -18.21 -25.21
N LYS A 774 32.65 -18.06 -25.69
CA LYS A 774 33.40 -19.14 -26.35
C LYS A 774 33.86 -20.22 -25.36
N ILE A 775 34.05 -19.85 -24.08
CA ILE A 775 34.48 -20.80 -23.05
C ILE A 775 33.32 -21.72 -22.71
N ARG A 776 33.53 -23.02 -22.76
CA ARG A 776 32.52 -24.06 -22.51
C ARG A 776 32.95 -25.00 -21.41
N HIS A 777 32.06 -25.26 -20.48
CA HIS A 777 32.16 -26.35 -19.49
C HIS A 777 31.16 -27.44 -19.86
N ARG A 778 31.62 -28.66 -20.08
CA ARG A 778 30.78 -29.78 -20.53
C ARG A 778 29.85 -29.43 -21.71
N GLY A 779 30.37 -28.67 -22.70
CA GLY A 779 29.66 -28.25 -23.90
C GLY A 779 28.74 -27.02 -23.77
N ARG A 780 28.55 -26.47 -22.57
CA ARG A 780 27.70 -25.30 -22.33
C ARG A 780 28.53 -24.07 -21.95
N ASN A 781 28.17 -22.89 -22.44
CA ASN A 781 28.76 -21.61 -22.03
C ASN A 781 28.07 -21.07 -20.76
N VAL A 782 28.64 -20.03 -20.15
CA VAL A 782 28.13 -19.46 -18.90
C VAL A 782 26.70 -18.88 -19.01
N SER A 783 26.34 -18.35 -20.18
CA SER A 783 24.98 -17.83 -20.43
C SER A 783 23.98 -18.98 -20.57
N GLU A 784 24.33 -20.04 -21.29
CA GLU A 784 23.52 -21.24 -21.40
C GLU A 784 23.28 -21.89 -20.02
N VAL A 785 24.31 -21.91 -19.17
CA VAL A 785 24.19 -22.39 -17.78
C VAL A 785 23.24 -21.52 -16.95
N LEU A 786 23.33 -20.19 -17.08
CA LEU A 786 22.40 -19.29 -16.37
C LEU A 786 20.94 -19.46 -16.82
N ASN A 787 20.72 -19.93 -18.04
CA ASN A 787 19.39 -20.22 -18.58
C ASN A 787 18.84 -21.60 -18.18
N MET A 788 19.67 -22.49 -17.62
CA MET A 788 19.22 -23.79 -17.09
C MET A 788 18.27 -23.57 -15.91
N THR A 789 17.29 -24.47 -15.79
CA THR A 789 16.52 -24.61 -14.56
C THR A 789 17.41 -25.17 -13.43
N VAL A 790 16.98 -24.99 -12.19
CA VAL A 790 17.69 -25.52 -11.01
C VAL A 790 17.80 -27.07 -11.11
N GLU A 791 16.74 -27.78 -11.59
CA GLU A 791 16.76 -29.23 -11.78
C GLU A 791 17.76 -29.67 -12.84
N GLU A 792 17.79 -29.02 -14.00
CA GLU A 792 18.76 -29.26 -15.05
C GLU A 792 20.19 -29.02 -14.57
N ALA A 793 20.40 -27.88 -13.89
CA ALA A 793 21.70 -27.53 -13.33
C ALA A 793 22.16 -28.53 -12.26
N PHE A 794 21.25 -29.03 -11.42
CA PHE A 794 21.56 -30.09 -10.45
C PHE A 794 22.11 -31.33 -11.11
N SER A 795 21.48 -31.76 -12.20
CA SER A 795 21.93 -32.91 -13.00
C SER A 795 23.21 -32.62 -13.78
N PHE A 796 23.36 -31.40 -14.33
CA PHE A 796 24.53 -30.98 -15.11
C PHE A 796 25.81 -30.90 -14.28
N PHE A 797 25.74 -30.40 -13.04
CA PHE A 797 26.87 -30.26 -12.14
C PHE A 797 27.15 -31.48 -11.25
N THR A 798 26.80 -32.67 -11.72
CA THR A 798 27.16 -33.92 -11.04
C THR A 798 28.67 -33.98 -10.80
N GLY A 799 29.08 -34.28 -9.55
CA GLY A 799 30.49 -34.26 -9.13
C GLY A 799 31.00 -32.94 -8.54
N THR A 800 30.08 -31.95 -8.33
CA THR A 800 30.40 -30.72 -7.61
C THR A 800 29.55 -30.62 -6.33
N PRO A 801 29.92 -31.30 -5.23
CA PRO A 801 29.06 -31.51 -4.06
C PRO A 801 28.51 -30.24 -3.46
N ARG A 802 29.39 -29.23 -3.30
CA ARG A 802 28.99 -27.90 -2.70
C ARG A 802 27.93 -27.18 -3.53
N LEU A 803 27.99 -27.26 -4.87
CA LEU A 803 27.02 -26.65 -5.76
C LEU A 803 25.74 -27.46 -5.78
N GLN A 804 25.83 -28.80 -5.86
CA GLN A 804 24.68 -29.69 -5.82
C GLN A 804 23.88 -29.54 -4.52
N GLU A 805 24.54 -29.42 -3.37
CA GLU A 805 23.85 -29.17 -2.09
C GLU A 805 22.99 -27.90 -2.14
N LYS A 806 23.53 -26.80 -2.66
CA LYS A 806 22.78 -25.53 -2.80
C LYS A 806 21.62 -25.65 -3.79
N LEU A 807 21.81 -26.34 -4.90
CA LEU A 807 20.75 -26.59 -5.88
C LEU A 807 19.68 -27.52 -5.32
N HIS A 808 20.06 -28.54 -4.56
CA HIS A 808 19.13 -29.45 -3.90
C HIS A 808 18.24 -28.73 -2.88
N LEU A 809 18.77 -27.74 -2.17
CA LEU A 809 17.95 -26.91 -1.27
C LEU A 809 16.83 -26.23 -2.04
N LEU A 810 17.10 -25.65 -3.22
CA LEU A 810 16.06 -25.03 -4.06
C LEU A 810 15.00 -26.04 -4.52
N ILE A 811 15.43 -27.22 -4.93
CA ILE A 811 14.51 -28.28 -5.34
C ILE A 811 13.62 -28.72 -4.17
N SER A 812 14.20 -28.84 -2.97
CA SER A 812 13.47 -29.29 -1.78
C SER A 812 12.36 -28.33 -1.31
N ILE A 813 12.42 -27.06 -1.71
CA ILE A 813 11.39 -26.04 -1.42
C ILE A 813 10.50 -25.73 -2.62
N GLY A 814 10.54 -26.58 -3.67
CA GLY A 814 9.69 -26.44 -4.84
C GLY A 814 10.10 -25.35 -5.84
N LEU A 815 11.38 -24.92 -5.84
CA LEU A 815 11.93 -23.94 -6.79
C LEU A 815 12.80 -24.58 -7.89
N GLY A 816 12.62 -25.86 -8.16
CA GLY A 816 13.38 -26.60 -9.17
C GLY A 816 13.21 -26.10 -10.59
N TYR A 817 12.08 -25.50 -10.91
CA TYR A 817 11.73 -24.95 -12.22
C TYR A 817 12.35 -23.57 -12.50
N LEU A 818 12.80 -22.82 -11.50
CA LEU A 818 13.40 -21.50 -11.70
C LEU A 818 14.69 -21.60 -12.50
N ARG A 819 14.92 -20.64 -13.39
CA ARG A 819 16.21 -20.54 -14.09
C ARG A 819 17.26 -19.91 -13.18
N LEU A 820 18.48 -20.38 -13.20
CA LEU A 820 19.58 -19.92 -12.37
C LEU A 820 19.81 -18.39 -12.47
N GLY A 821 19.72 -17.86 -13.69
CA GLY A 821 19.93 -16.44 -14.01
C GLY A 821 18.64 -15.62 -14.05
N GLN A 822 17.49 -16.15 -13.64
CA GLN A 822 16.22 -15.40 -13.64
C GLN A 822 16.34 -14.14 -12.80
N SER A 823 15.88 -13.01 -13.33
CA SER A 823 15.94 -11.75 -12.60
C SER A 823 15.08 -11.80 -11.32
N ALA A 824 15.60 -11.27 -10.24
CA ALA A 824 14.87 -11.15 -8.98
C ALA A 824 13.59 -10.28 -9.11
N THR A 825 13.55 -9.37 -10.09
CA THR A 825 12.39 -8.50 -10.35
C THR A 825 11.22 -9.23 -11.02
N THR A 826 11.47 -10.43 -11.59
CA THR A 826 10.45 -11.27 -12.21
C THR A 826 9.94 -12.39 -11.30
N LEU A 827 10.51 -12.52 -10.09
CA LEU A 827 10.05 -13.52 -9.12
C LEU A 827 8.76 -13.03 -8.43
N SER A 828 7.84 -13.96 -8.20
CA SER A 828 6.69 -13.71 -7.33
C SER A 828 7.14 -13.51 -5.87
N GLY A 829 6.30 -12.89 -5.04
CA GLY A 829 6.58 -12.71 -3.61
C GLY A 829 6.87 -14.02 -2.90
N GLY A 830 6.08 -15.06 -3.17
CA GLY A 830 6.27 -16.41 -2.61
C GLY A 830 7.55 -17.10 -3.10
N GLU A 831 7.96 -16.93 -4.37
CA GLU A 831 9.24 -17.44 -4.89
C GLU A 831 10.43 -16.75 -4.20
N ALA A 832 10.37 -15.43 -4.05
CA ALA A 832 11.41 -14.66 -3.37
C ALA A 832 11.54 -15.09 -1.89
N GLN A 833 10.43 -15.29 -1.20
CA GLN A 833 10.39 -15.74 0.18
C GLN A 833 10.97 -17.17 0.33
N ARG A 834 10.56 -18.11 -0.52
CA ARG A 834 11.14 -19.48 -0.52
C ARG A 834 12.64 -19.45 -0.78
N LEU A 835 13.10 -18.60 -1.67
CA LEU A 835 14.53 -18.46 -1.93
C LEU A 835 15.30 -17.95 -0.69
N LYS A 836 14.68 -17.05 0.10
CA LYS A 836 15.23 -16.63 1.41
C LYS A 836 15.29 -17.79 2.40
N ILE A 837 14.24 -18.61 2.48
CA ILE A 837 14.22 -19.84 3.30
C ILE A 837 15.38 -20.77 2.92
N ALA A 838 15.60 -21.01 1.61
CA ALA A 838 16.72 -21.83 1.15
C ALA A 838 18.07 -21.27 1.57
N ALA A 839 18.24 -19.95 1.54
CA ALA A 839 19.49 -19.31 1.93
C ALA A 839 19.78 -19.49 3.44
N GLU A 840 18.76 -19.40 4.28
CA GLU A 840 18.88 -19.61 5.73
C GLU A 840 19.16 -21.07 6.09
N LEU A 841 18.58 -22.03 5.36
CA LEU A 841 18.84 -23.45 5.57
C LEU A 841 20.28 -23.87 5.33
N LYS A 842 21.01 -23.15 4.51
CA LYS A 842 22.44 -23.41 4.26
C LYS A 842 23.27 -23.27 5.55
N ASP A 843 22.88 -22.38 6.45
CA ASP A 843 23.54 -22.11 7.73
C ASP A 843 22.92 -22.93 8.89
N ALA A 844 22.39 -24.13 8.60
CA ALA A 844 21.66 -25.01 9.54
C ALA A 844 22.45 -25.42 10.81
N SER A 845 23.69 -24.99 10.98
CA SER A 845 24.45 -25.11 12.24
C SER A 845 24.02 -24.11 13.33
N ALA A 846 23.25 -23.07 12.96
CA ALA A 846 22.74 -22.11 13.91
C ALA A 846 21.62 -22.74 14.77
N LYS A 847 21.76 -22.68 16.10
CA LYS A 847 20.77 -23.10 17.10
C LYS A 847 20.32 -21.89 17.88
N ASP A 848 19.14 -21.97 18.49
CA ASP A 848 18.55 -20.92 19.30
C ASP A 848 18.29 -19.61 18.52
N VAL A 849 18.03 -19.71 17.20
CA VAL A 849 17.63 -18.58 16.36
C VAL A 849 16.11 -18.51 16.28
N LEU A 850 15.58 -17.29 16.39
CA LEU A 850 14.16 -17.00 16.16
C LEU A 850 13.94 -16.65 14.68
N TYR A 851 13.23 -17.50 13.97
CA TYR A 851 12.78 -17.22 12.60
C TYR A 851 11.35 -16.70 12.63
N ILE A 852 11.11 -15.61 11.93
CA ILE A 852 9.78 -15.03 11.75
C ILE A 852 9.46 -15.07 10.26
N MET A 853 8.28 -15.57 9.92
CA MET A 853 7.79 -15.66 8.54
C MET A 853 6.37 -15.12 8.46
N ASP A 854 6.10 -14.37 7.39
CA ASP A 854 4.79 -13.83 7.09
C ASP A 854 4.22 -14.55 5.87
N GLU A 855 3.14 -15.31 6.06
CA GLU A 855 2.39 -16.06 5.06
C GLU A 855 3.27 -16.83 4.05
N PRO A 856 4.11 -17.77 4.49
CA PRO A 856 5.05 -18.45 3.61
C PRO A 856 4.40 -19.41 2.59
N THR A 857 3.09 -19.65 2.70
CA THR A 857 2.34 -20.52 1.76
C THR A 857 1.67 -19.76 0.62
N THR A 858 1.85 -18.45 0.56
CA THR A 858 1.32 -17.62 -0.53
C THR A 858 1.72 -18.15 -1.90
N GLY A 859 0.75 -18.35 -2.80
CA GLY A 859 0.97 -18.84 -4.16
C GLY A 859 1.39 -20.31 -4.27
N LEU A 860 1.14 -21.10 -3.23
CA LEU A 860 1.54 -22.51 -3.21
C LEU A 860 0.38 -23.47 -3.38
N HIS A 861 0.55 -24.40 -4.31
CA HIS A 861 -0.29 -25.58 -4.41
C HIS A 861 -0.04 -26.53 -3.23
N PHE A 862 -1.01 -27.39 -2.90
CA PHE A 862 -0.93 -28.38 -1.80
C PHE A 862 0.37 -29.19 -1.80
N GLU A 863 0.82 -29.65 -2.98
CA GLU A 863 2.10 -30.38 -3.14
C GLU A 863 3.32 -29.55 -2.70
N ASP A 864 3.32 -28.26 -2.98
CA ASP A 864 4.44 -27.37 -2.63
C ASP A 864 4.38 -27.01 -1.14
N ILE A 865 3.17 -26.87 -0.54
CA ILE A 865 2.99 -26.70 0.91
C ILE A 865 3.57 -27.90 1.67
N LYS A 866 3.34 -29.12 1.20
CA LYS A 866 3.89 -30.35 1.77
C LYS A 866 5.43 -30.32 1.81
N LYS A 867 6.07 -29.89 0.72
CA LYS A 867 7.53 -29.71 0.65
C LYS A 867 8.03 -28.63 1.60
N LEU A 868 7.36 -27.49 1.62
CA LEU A 868 7.70 -26.37 2.49
C LEU A 868 7.62 -26.78 3.98
N LEU A 869 6.54 -27.42 4.41
CA LEU A 869 6.38 -27.90 5.78
C LEU A 869 7.49 -28.84 6.21
N ALA A 870 7.91 -29.77 5.34
CA ALA A 870 9.03 -30.65 5.64
C ALA A 870 10.33 -29.88 5.93
N VAL A 871 10.53 -28.77 5.23
CA VAL A 871 11.68 -27.88 5.42
C VAL A 871 11.56 -27.06 6.72
N LEU A 872 10.39 -26.50 7.00
CA LEU A 872 10.13 -25.74 8.23
C LEU A 872 10.31 -26.62 9.47
N HIS A 873 9.84 -27.84 9.42
CA HIS A 873 10.08 -28.81 10.51
C HIS A 873 11.56 -29.16 10.70
N LYS A 874 12.36 -29.20 9.62
CA LYS A 874 13.83 -29.37 9.74
C LYS A 874 14.48 -28.20 10.46
N LEU A 875 14.07 -26.96 10.20
CA LEU A 875 14.58 -25.78 10.91
C LEU A 875 14.33 -25.87 12.43
N VAL A 876 13.10 -26.23 12.81
CA VAL A 876 12.74 -26.36 14.23
C VAL A 876 13.48 -27.54 14.88
N ASN A 877 13.59 -28.67 14.19
CA ASN A 877 14.31 -29.86 14.68
C ASN A 877 15.82 -29.61 14.88
N ALA A 878 16.39 -28.61 14.19
CA ALA A 878 17.76 -28.16 14.39
C ALA A 878 17.94 -27.37 15.71
N GLY A 879 16.87 -27.13 16.48
CA GLY A 879 16.89 -26.42 17.78
C GLY A 879 16.55 -24.93 17.67
N ASN A 880 15.88 -24.53 16.60
CA ASN A 880 15.44 -23.15 16.39
C ASN A 880 13.96 -22.96 16.76
N THR A 881 13.54 -21.71 16.91
CA THR A 881 12.15 -21.33 17.11
C THR A 881 11.61 -20.71 15.82
N LEU A 882 10.44 -21.14 15.41
CA LEU A 882 9.78 -20.63 14.22
C LEU A 882 8.44 -20.02 14.60
N VAL A 883 8.23 -18.74 14.27
CA VAL A 883 6.96 -18.01 14.40
C VAL A 883 6.47 -17.67 13.00
N VAL A 884 5.29 -18.14 12.64
CA VAL A 884 4.69 -17.97 11.31
C VAL A 884 3.34 -17.31 11.46
N VAL A 885 3.12 -16.20 10.75
CA VAL A 885 1.78 -15.65 10.54
C VAL A 885 1.14 -16.45 9.41
N GLU A 886 0.01 -17.10 9.64
CA GLU A 886 -0.60 -17.99 8.64
C GLU A 886 -2.12 -18.06 8.71
N HIS A 887 -2.70 -18.34 7.53
CA HIS A 887 -4.13 -18.55 7.33
C HIS A 887 -4.43 -19.95 6.78
N ASN A 888 -3.45 -20.61 6.19
CA ASN A 888 -3.60 -21.95 5.62
C ASN A 888 -3.81 -23.00 6.73
N LEU A 889 -4.96 -23.66 6.71
CA LEU A 889 -5.34 -24.64 7.75
C LEU A 889 -4.38 -25.82 7.85
N ASP A 890 -3.77 -26.29 6.77
CA ASP A 890 -2.84 -27.40 6.78
C ASP A 890 -1.55 -27.05 7.52
N VAL A 891 -1.08 -25.79 7.37
CA VAL A 891 0.07 -25.28 8.12
C VAL A 891 -0.28 -25.10 9.59
N ILE A 892 -1.44 -24.51 9.88
CA ILE A 892 -1.90 -24.30 11.24
C ILE A 892 -2.07 -25.63 11.98
N LYS A 893 -2.63 -26.65 11.33
CA LYS A 893 -2.72 -28.02 11.84
C LYS A 893 -1.34 -28.65 12.11
N SER A 894 -0.30 -28.25 11.37
CA SER A 894 1.07 -28.78 11.50
C SER A 894 1.89 -28.09 12.60
N ALA A 895 1.43 -26.97 13.16
CA ALA A 895 2.12 -26.21 14.20
C ALA A 895 2.11 -26.93 15.55
N ASP A 896 3.12 -26.70 16.38
CA ASP A 896 3.19 -27.20 17.76
C ASP A 896 2.36 -26.33 18.71
N TRP A 897 2.24 -25.02 18.41
CA TRP A 897 1.54 -24.03 19.22
C TRP A 897 0.85 -22.99 18.34
N ILE A 898 -0.33 -22.54 18.74
CA ILE A 898 -1.08 -21.47 18.07
C ILE A 898 -1.27 -20.31 19.03
N ILE A 899 -1.20 -19.11 18.51
CA ILE A 899 -1.63 -17.85 19.16
C ILE A 899 -2.67 -17.23 18.24
N ASP A 900 -3.94 -17.28 18.62
CA ASP A 900 -5.05 -16.80 17.82
C ASP A 900 -5.52 -15.41 18.30
N LEU A 901 -5.46 -14.43 17.39
CA LEU A 901 -5.80 -13.03 17.62
C LEU A 901 -7.19 -12.72 17.07
N GLY A 902 -7.96 -11.93 17.83
CA GLY A 902 -9.31 -11.55 17.43
C GLY A 902 -10.04 -10.77 18.52
N PRO A 903 -11.37 -10.98 18.67
CA PRO A 903 -12.22 -11.83 17.82
C PRO A 903 -12.44 -11.30 16.40
N GLU A 904 -12.41 -9.96 16.22
CA GLU A 904 -12.64 -9.28 14.94
C GLU A 904 -11.41 -8.51 14.48
N GLY A 905 -11.52 -7.77 13.36
CA GLY A 905 -10.50 -6.84 12.88
C GLY A 905 -10.65 -5.44 13.50
N GLY A 906 -9.59 -4.62 13.39
CA GLY A 906 -9.63 -3.21 13.80
C GLY A 906 -9.80 -3.00 15.30
N ALA A 907 -10.73 -2.11 15.68
CA ALA A 907 -10.95 -1.72 17.07
C ALA A 907 -11.48 -2.86 17.95
N ASP A 908 -12.20 -3.81 17.39
CA ASP A 908 -12.78 -4.96 18.08
C ASP A 908 -11.83 -6.17 18.14
N GLY A 909 -10.68 -6.05 17.46
CA GLY A 909 -9.59 -7.00 17.51
C GLY A 909 -8.57 -6.73 18.61
N GLY A 910 -7.34 -7.21 18.37
CA GLY A 910 -6.18 -6.91 19.22
C GLY A 910 -6.17 -7.62 20.56
N ARG A 911 -6.87 -8.76 20.69
CA ARG A 911 -6.87 -9.63 21.88
C ARG A 911 -6.42 -11.04 21.51
N ILE A 912 -5.85 -11.77 22.47
CA ILE A 912 -5.64 -13.22 22.32
C ILE A 912 -6.99 -13.89 22.64
N VAL A 913 -7.56 -14.57 21.63
CA VAL A 913 -8.80 -15.32 21.78
C VAL A 913 -8.54 -16.75 22.25
N ALA A 914 -7.46 -17.35 21.74
CA ALA A 914 -7.02 -18.69 22.13
C ALA A 914 -5.49 -18.82 22.00
N GLU A 915 -4.88 -19.59 22.90
CA GLU A 915 -3.50 -20.02 22.78
C GLU A 915 -3.36 -21.49 23.23
N GLY A 916 -2.51 -22.24 22.53
CA GLY A 916 -2.29 -23.66 22.86
C GLY A 916 -2.00 -24.51 21.65
N ARG A 917 -2.06 -25.82 21.82
CA ARG A 917 -1.95 -26.80 20.71
C ARG A 917 -3.15 -26.69 19.79
N PRO A 918 -3.03 -27.01 18.48
CA PRO A 918 -4.15 -26.98 17.54
C PRO A 918 -5.42 -27.66 18.05
N GLU A 919 -5.28 -28.81 18.72
CA GLU A 919 -6.39 -29.60 19.27
C GLU A 919 -7.08 -28.93 20.48
N GLN A 920 -6.38 -28.03 21.17
CA GLN A 920 -6.94 -27.20 22.25
C GLN A 920 -7.67 -25.99 21.70
N VAL A 921 -7.07 -25.31 20.72
CA VAL A 921 -7.66 -24.15 20.06
C VAL A 921 -8.94 -24.51 19.30
N ALA A 922 -8.99 -25.69 18.67
CA ALA A 922 -10.19 -26.23 18.01
C ALA A 922 -11.43 -26.35 18.95
N LYS A 923 -11.22 -26.40 20.27
CA LYS A 923 -12.29 -26.49 21.27
C LYS A 923 -12.78 -25.12 21.76
N VAL A 924 -12.12 -24.03 21.38
CA VAL A 924 -12.45 -22.67 21.85
C VAL A 924 -13.51 -22.08 20.95
N ALA A 925 -14.76 -22.03 21.39
CA ALA A 925 -15.91 -21.55 20.61
C ALA A 925 -15.79 -20.09 20.13
N ALA A 926 -15.08 -19.24 20.87
CA ALA A 926 -14.83 -17.84 20.52
C ALA A 926 -13.78 -17.66 19.40
N SER A 927 -13.00 -18.72 19.08
CA SER A 927 -11.97 -18.68 18.05
C SER A 927 -12.56 -19.05 16.69
N HIS A 928 -12.51 -18.11 15.74
CA HIS A 928 -12.87 -18.43 14.35
C HIS A 928 -11.91 -19.47 13.76
N THR A 929 -10.61 -19.32 13.98
CA THR A 929 -9.61 -20.33 13.59
C THR A 929 -9.92 -21.69 14.20
N GLY A 930 -10.30 -21.71 15.49
CA GLY A 930 -10.66 -22.94 16.20
C GLY A 930 -11.85 -23.66 15.57
N ARG A 931 -12.89 -22.94 15.17
CA ARG A 931 -14.04 -23.51 14.45
C ARG A 931 -13.62 -24.21 13.17
N PHE A 932 -12.83 -23.54 12.32
CA PHE A 932 -12.38 -24.13 11.05
C PHE A 932 -11.41 -25.31 11.25
N LEU A 933 -10.62 -25.29 12.34
CA LEU A 933 -9.79 -26.45 12.71
C LEU A 933 -10.64 -27.65 13.12
N ALA A 934 -11.75 -27.43 13.83
CA ALA A 934 -12.70 -28.49 14.23
C ALA A 934 -13.44 -29.08 13.02
N GLU A 935 -13.94 -28.23 12.11
CA GLU A 935 -14.55 -28.66 10.85
C GLU A 935 -13.59 -29.52 10.04
N ALA A 936 -12.38 -29.05 9.82
CA ALA A 936 -11.35 -29.73 9.05
C ALA A 936 -10.72 -30.97 9.76
N ALA A 937 -11.06 -31.24 11.02
CA ALA A 937 -10.71 -32.47 11.71
C ALA A 937 -11.81 -33.53 11.62
N ALA A 938 -13.05 -33.10 11.33
CA ALA A 938 -14.19 -33.99 11.11
C ALA A 938 -14.20 -34.59 9.67
N ASP A 939 -13.62 -33.85 8.69
CA ASP A 939 -13.38 -34.32 7.29
C ASP A 939 -12.15 -35.24 7.22
#